data_39c40f68a4d5e23ec8afc3f063b16b44
#
_entry.id   39c40f68a4d5e23ec8afc3f063b16b44
#
_cell.length_a   1.000
_cell.length_b   1.000
_cell.length_c   1.000
_cell.angle_alpha   90.00
_cell.angle_beta   90.00
_cell.angle_gamma   90.00
#
_symmetry.space_group_name_H-M   'P 1'
#
loop_
_entity.id
_entity.type
_entity.pdbx_description
1 polymer ?
#
loop_
_entity_poly.entity_id
_entity_poly.type
_entity_poly.pdbx_seq_one_letter_code
_entity_poly.pdbx_strand_id
1 'polypeptide(L)'
;MTLFASSVLLAASLLSVPSQARTLFKYERIQLTQEYLDTLPQEDAQLFAFEDKFVAAPNKTATRCRYFPDDGKWPSDKAWTKLGKQLSSVDALIKPVPQAAVCYPGPIQDDVKCKQLTANWTNSYTHISDPTEILSPVYQGLTCQPPTIYNSGNCTLGGYPSYVINAKTVLDIQLGINFARNDGVRLVIKNTGHDFAGKSAGAGSLSLWTHNLKDITFFDKYVDDSGYTGPAIKAGAGVQAFELYKAASDHGVVVVAGEGQTVGVMGGYIQGGGHSPLSSLYGMAADNVLGFEIVTATGEFTTANSTNNQDLFWALRGGGGGTFGVVTSVTVKAYPEMPVTAASWSFDSTKIGKDRFWAGVRAYVDHFIDNVSNSTYSYFTISPNGNDVTFRMQPFFAPNKTLNTASNLLQPHWTTLTRLNIPINPKLTQYKSFYDAWQAEFPLEPQSDVQTAFGSRLFPRSNFESETGRNISFGALKDSVNAGQIIIAFNMAPALARGGNPDNAVNPAWRNSILHAITGRRWDVKSSANDILAARKSFTNGTMQKWRDVTPGSGSYLNEADRLEPNWQQSFWGNKYAKLLGIKRNYDPKDVFWAVNAVGSEGWTVESFDGLPNENGRLCMVNETISTTTSRMRAMEEPTPVMVV
;
A
#
# COMPACT_ATOMS: atom_id res chain seq x y z
N MET A 1 70.81 35.84 -27.56
CA MET A 1 69.50 36.43 -27.46
C MET A 1 68.52 35.27 -27.49
N THR A 2 68.14 34.79 -26.35
CA THR A 2 67.22 33.63 -26.12
C THR A 2 65.88 34.16 -25.61
N LEU A 3 64.82 33.96 -26.39
CA LEU A 3 63.45 34.31 -26.02
C LEU A 3 62.84 33.14 -25.24
N PHE A 4 62.46 33.37 -23.98
CA PHE A 4 61.65 32.50 -23.19
C PHE A 4 60.15 32.77 -23.50
N ALA A 5 59.43 31.75 -23.97
CA ALA A 5 57.99 31.76 -24.09
C ALA A 5 57.42 31.17 -22.83
N SER A 6 56.70 31.99 -22.04
CA SER A 6 55.92 31.55 -20.85
C SER A 6 54.59 31.04 -21.29
N SER A 7 54.34 29.74 -21.13
CA SER A 7 53.04 29.12 -21.28
C SER A 7 52.22 29.29 -19.99
N VAL A 8 51.16 30.08 -20.02
CA VAL A 8 50.20 30.19 -18.94
C VAL A 8 49.20 29.03 -19.07
N LEU A 9 49.28 28.05 -18.16
CA LEU A 9 48.26 27.03 -17.98
C LEU A 9 47.06 27.66 -17.22
N LEU A 10 45.94 27.87 -17.93
CA LEU A 10 44.65 28.13 -17.30
C LEU A 10 44.15 26.82 -16.70
N ALA A 11 44.27 26.68 -15.38
CA ALA A 11 43.58 25.64 -14.65
C ALA A 11 42.10 26.03 -14.55
N ALA A 12 41.22 25.43 -15.37
CA ALA A 12 39.80 25.49 -15.20
C ALA A 12 39.43 24.70 -13.93
N SER A 13 39.21 25.39 -12.81
CA SER A 13 38.63 24.82 -11.62
C SER A 13 37.16 24.49 -11.95
N LEU A 14 36.88 23.23 -12.23
CA LEU A 14 35.55 22.66 -12.19
C LEU A 14 35.06 22.79 -10.75
N LEU A 15 34.29 23.84 -10.48
CA LEU A 15 33.49 23.94 -9.27
C LEU A 15 32.47 22.79 -9.30
N SER A 16 32.80 21.69 -8.63
CA SER A 16 31.84 20.66 -8.32
C SER A 16 30.72 21.29 -7.46
N VAL A 17 29.58 21.54 -8.06
CA VAL A 17 28.36 21.87 -7.31
C VAL A 17 28.14 20.71 -6.35
N PRO A 18 28.13 20.93 -5.02
CA PRO A 18 27.83 19.84 -4.09
C PRO A 18 26.44 19.31 -4.41
N SER A 19 26.36 18.03 -4.75
CA SER A 19 25.09 17.32 -4.91
C SER A 19 24.26 17.52 -3.63
N GLN A 20 23.11 18.18 -3.73
CA GLN A 20 22.14 18.30 -2.61
C GLN A 20 21.50 16.95 -2.25
N ALA A 21 21.93 15.88 -2.89
CA ALA A 21 21.35 14.54 -2.84
C ALA A 21 21.44 13.82 -1.47
N ARG A 22 21.98 14.42 -0.42
CA ARG A 22 22.18 13.78 0.89
C ARG A 22 21.80 14.65 2.07
N THR A 23 20.67 15.33 2.03
CA THR A 23 20.17 16.00 3.23
C THR A 23 19.42 14.97 4.08
N LEU A 24 20.15 14.30 4.99
CA LEU A 24 19.54 13.40 5.98
C LEU A 24 18.77 14.21 7.01
N PHE A 25 17.60 13.73 7.40
CA PHE A 25 16.87 14.21 8.57
C PHE A 25 17.69 13.99 9.86
N LYS A 26 17.38 14.72 10.93
CA LYS A 26 18.10 14.58 12.21
C LYS A 26 18.04 13.14 12.73
N TYR A 27 16.88 12.50 12.63
CA TYR A 27 16.67 11.13 13.10
C TYR A 27 17.42 10.09 12.25
N GLU A 28 17.76 10.39 10.99
CA GLU A 28 18.53 9.52 10.10
C GLU A 28 20.03 9.53 10.42
N ARG A 29 20.51 10.55 11.15
CA ARG A 29 21.90 10.66 11.59
C ARG A 29 22.18 9.92 12.89
N ILE A 30 21.14 9.49 13.62
CA ILE A 30 21.26 8.71 14.85
C ILE A 30 21.19 7.25 14.45
N GLN A 31 22.36 6.59 14.38
CA GLN A 31 22.52 5.24 13.83
C GLN A 31 23.27 4.35 14.81
N LEU A 32 23.00 3.05 14.73
CA LEU A 32 23.83 2.02 15.33
C LEU A 32 25.15 1.93 14.54
N THR A 33 26.29 1.91 15.24
CA THR A 33 27.61 1.75 14.65
C THR A 33 28.33 0.56 15.25
N GLN A 34 29.33 0.01 14.55
CA GLN A 34 30.14 -1.07 15.08
C GLN A 34 30.93 -0.62 16.30
N GLU A 35 31.46 0.62 16.29
CA GLU A 35 32.17 1.20 17.44
C GLU A 35 31.30 1.24 18.69
N TYR A 36 29.99 1.52 18.53
CA TYR A 36 29.06 1.48 19.65
C TYR A 36 28.85 0.04 20.15
N LEU A 37 28.65 -0.93 19.25
CA LEU A 37 28.49 -2.35 19.60
C LEU A 37 29.72 -2.87 20.36
N ASP A 38 30.93 -2.47 19.98
CA ASP A 38 32.18 -2.88 20.62
C ASP A 38 32.32 -2.34 22.07
N THR A 39 31.52 -1.34 22.47
CA THR A 39 31.45 -0.86 23.87
C THR A 39 30.52 -1.70 24.75
N LEU A 40 29.66 -2.52 24.16
CA LEU A 40 28.70 -3.32 24.90
C LEU A 40 29.32 -4.62 25.43
N PRO A 41 28.79 -5.19 26.54
CA PRO A 41 29.09 -6.57 26.90
C PRO A 41 28.83 -7.52 25.71
N GLN A 42 29.69 -8.52 25.52
CA GLN A 42 29.61 -9.44 24.38
C GLN A 42 28.22 -10.07 24.18
N GLU A 43 27.55 -10.45 25.28
CA GLU A 43 26.19 -11.01 25.25
C GLU A 43 25.12 -10.01 24.80
N ASP A 44 25.34 -8.70 24.96
CA ASP A 44 24.44 -7.64 24.51
C ASP A 44 24.74 -7.27 23.04
N ALA A 45 26.04 -7.17 22.71
CA ALA A 45 26.47 -6.90 21.34
C ALA A 45 25.94 -7.95 20.35
N GLN A 46 25.90 -9.23 20.74
CA GLN A 46 25.38 -10.32 19.89
C GLN A 46 23.89 -10.15 19.53
N LEU A 47 23.07 -9.58 20.43
CA LEU A 47 21.64 -9.33 20.17
C LEU A 47 21.46 -8.33 19.01
N PHE A 48 22.39 -7.38 18.88
CA PHE A 48 22.27 -6.22 17.97
C PHE A 48 23.30 -6.24 16.84
N ALA A 49 24.11 -7.29 16.74
CA ALA A 49 25.17 -7.41 15.73
C ALA A 49 24.62 -7.28 14.31
N PHE A 50 25.35 -6.53 13.49
CA PHE A 50 25.12 -6.47 12.04
C PHE A 50 25.38 -7.84 11.41
N GLU A 51 24.84 -8.06 10.24
CA GLU A 51 25.09 -9.25 9.45
C GLU A 51 25.89 -8.90 8.17
N ASP A 52 26.83 -9.78 7.81
CA ASP A 52 27.50 -9.69 6.52
C ASP A 52 26.52 -10.07 5.39
N LYS A 53 26.46 -9.27 4.35
CA LYS A 53 25.61 -9.50 3.15
C LYS A 53 25.87 -10.83 2.46
N PHE A 54 27.09 -11.38 2.64
CA PHE A 54 27.55 -12.58 1.95
C PHE A 54 27.40 -13.87 2.76
N VAL A 55 26.89 -13.81 3.98
CA VAL A 55 26.60 -15.01 4.75
C VAL A 55 25.39 -15.72 4.16
N ALA A 56 25.62 -16.86 3.51
CA ALA A 56 24.53 -17.68 2.98
C ALA A 56 23.53 -18.04 4.08
N ALA A 57 22.25 -18.15 3.70
CA ALA A 57 21.21 -18.63 4.61
C ALA A 57 21.68 -19.93 5.29
N PRO A 58 21.49 -20.09 6.60
CA PRO A 58 21.91 -21.29 7.30
C PRO A 58 21.29 -22.54 6.65
N ASN A 59 22.10 -23.62 6.58
CA ASN A 59 21.62 -24.92 6.11
C ASN A 59 20.28 -25.27 6.77
N LYS A 60 19.39 -25.95 6.07
CA LYS A 60 17.99 -26.32 6.37
C LYS A 60 17.68 -26.99 7.72
N THR A 61 18.55 -26.91 8.72
CA THR A 61 18.32 -27.31 10.11
C THR A 61 17.70 -26.21 10.97
N ALA A 62 17.33 -25.07 10.35
CA ALA A 62 16.61 -23.99 11.00
C ALA A 62 15.22 -24.47 11.47
N THR A 63 14.77 -23.96 12.61
CA THR A 63 13.41 -24.18 13.12
C THR A 63 12.38 -23.95 12.03
N ARG A 64 11.41 -24.87 11.92
CA ARG A 64 10.34 -24.80 10.91
C ARG A 64 9.55 -23.47 10.98
N CYS A 65 9.44 -22.86 12.16
CA CYS A 65 8.68 -21.62 12.39
C CYS A 65 9.55 -20.55 13.05
N ARG A 66 9.19 -19.29 12.90
CA ARG A 66 9.70 -18.19 13.75
C ARG A 66 9.29 -18.46 15.19
N TYR A 67 10.15 -18.09 16.15
CA TYR A 67 9.86 -18.31 17.56
C TYR A 67 8.62 -17.53 17.99
N PHE A 68 7.85 -18.13 18.89
CA PHE A 68 6.59 -17.61 19.39
C PHE A 68 6.67 -17.47 20.93
N PRO A 69 5.86 -16.60 21.59
CA PRO A 69 5.98 -16.30 23.01
C PRO A 69 6.04 -17.50 23.99
N ASP A 70 5.46 -18.66 23.63
CA ASP A 70 5.46 -19.89 24.42
C ASP A 70 6.58 -20.88 24.04
N ASP A 71 7.43 -20.54 23.08
CA ASP A 71 8.58 -21.37 22.72
C ASP A 71 9.74 -21.16 23.71
N GLY A 72 10.46 -22.26 24.07
CA GLY A 72 11.61 -22.18 24.96
C GLY A 72 12.80 -21.35 24.43
N LYS A 73 12.78 -20.98 23.14
CA LYS A 73 13.77 -20.10 22.49
C LYS A 73 13.25 -18.69 22.23
N TRP A 74 12.03 -18.37 22.68
CA TRP A 74 11.56 -17.00 22.68
C TRP A 74 12.49 -16.11 23.51
N PRO A 75 12.84 -14.91 23.07
CA PRO A 75 13.72 -14.03 23.83
C PRO A 75 13.19 -13.81 25.25
N SER A 76 14.07 -13.95 26.23
CA SER A 76 13.72 -13.76 27.64
C SER A 76 13.34 -12.29 27.95
N ASP A 77 12.61 -12.05 29.03
CA ASP A 77 12.32 -10.69 29.51
C ASP A 77 13.59 -9.84 29.70
N LYS A 78 14.72 -10.49 30.05
CA LYS A 78 16.03 -9.83 30.12
C LYS A 78 16.49 -9.34 28.76
N ALA A 79 16.29 -10.12 27.67
CA ALA A 79 16.66 -9.73 26.31
C ALA A 79 15.78 -8.55 25.82
N TRP A 80 14.47 -8.60 26.06
CA TRP A 80 13.56 -7.48 25.75
C TRP A 80 13.91 -6.22 26.55
N THR A 81 14.28 -6.37 27.82
CA THR A 81 14.75 -5.23 28.66
C THR A 81 16.05 -4.63 28.12
N LYS A 82 16.99 -5.47 27.64
CA LYS A 82 18.22 -5.01 26.98
C LYS A 82 17.90 -4.21 25.73
N LEU A 83 17.00 -4.74 24.86
CA LEU A 83 16.54 -4.00 23.67
C LEU A 83 15.96 -2.62 24.06
N GLY A 84 15.01 -2.59 25.01
CA GLY A 84 14.38 -1.33 25.45
C GLY A 84 15.37 -0.28 25.95
N LYS A 85 16.47 -0.71 26.60
CA LYS A 85 17.52 0.19 27.09
C LYS A 85 18.38 0.81 26.00
N GLN A 86 18.49 0.16 24.84
CA GLN A 86 19.31 0.63 23.72
C GLN A 86 18.54 1.57 22.78
N LEU A 87 17.19 1.55 22.83
CA LEU A 87 16.36 2.41 21.98
C LEU A 87 16.52 3.89 22.33
N SER A 88 16.19 4.77 21.39
CA SER A 88 16.35 6.22 21.48
C SER A 88 15.56 6.87 22.62
N SER A 89 14.54 6.20 23.16
CA SER A 89 13.79 6.64 24.34
C SER A 89 13.26 5.45 25.15
N VAL A 90 13.06 5.64 26.45
CA VAL A 90 12.64 4.59 27.40
C VAL A 90 11.24 4.04 27.11
N ASP A 91 10.40 4.78 26.41
CA ASP A 91 9.05 4.45 26.01
C ASP A 91 8.95 3.95 24.55
N ALA A 92 10.09 3.79 23.88
CA ALA A 92 10.11 3.32 22.49
C ALA A 92 9.74 1.84 22.34
N LEU A 93 10.06 0.98 23.33
CA LEU A 93 9.61 -0.41 23.34
C LEU A 93 8.27 -0.52 24.07
N ILE A 94 7.23 -0.85 23.31
CA ILE A 94 5.86 -0.97 23.79
C ILE A 94 5.50 -2.46 23.92
N LYS A 95 4.97 -2.89 25.07
CA LYS A 95 4.23 -4.14 25.20
C LYS A 95 2.75 -3.81 25.01
N PRO A 96 2.19 -4.10 23.83
CA PRO A 96 0.91 -3.53 23.45
C PRO A 96 -0.28 -4.18 24.17
N VAL A 97 -1.33 -3.39 24.30
CA VAL A 97 -2.67 -3.83 24.68
C VAL A 97 -3.61 -3.32 23.60
N PRO A 98 -4.44 -4.16 22.97
CA PRO A 98 -5.39 -3.71 21.95
C PRO A 98 -6.30 -2.60 22.48
N GLN A 99 -6.62 -1.60 21.66
CA GLN A 99 -7.45 -0.45 22.07
C GLN A 99 -8.78 -0.88 22.69
N ALA A 100 -9.44 -1.88 22.09
CA ALA A 100 -10.75 -2.35 22.56
C ALA A 100 -10.70 -3.15 23.87
N ALA A 101 -9.51 -3.41 24.44
CA ALA A 101 -9.40 -4.07 25.75
C ALA A 101 -10.10 -3.30 26.87
N VAL A 102 -10.24 -1.97 26.73
CA VAL A 102 -11.04 -1.14 27.66
C VAL A 102 -12.53 -1.51 27.70
N CYS A 103 -13.01 -2.28 26.70
CA CYS A 103 -14.40 -2.74 26.63
C CYS A 103 -14.65 -4.08 27.33
N TYR A 104 -13.60 -4.70 27.85
CA TYR A 104 -13.68 -6.04 28.46
C TYR A 104 -13.40 -6.00 29.96
N PRO A 105 -13.96 -6.96 30.74
CA PRO A 105 -13.65 -7.05 32.17
C PRO A 105 -12.15 -7.18 32.43
N GLY A 106 -11.62 -6.37 33.34
CA GLY A 106 -10.21 -6.37 33.72
C GLY A 106 -9.73 -5.05 34.31
N PRO A 107 -8.46 -4.94 34.64
CA PRO A 107 -7.89 -3.78 35.37
C PRO A 107 -7.92 -2.47 34.58
N ILE A 108 -8.07 -2.53 33.26
CA ILE A 108 -8.12 -1.37 32.34
C ILE A 108 -9.51 -1.10 31.77
N GLN A 109 -10.55 -1.83 32.24
CA GLN A 109 -11.93 -1.60 31.79
C GLN A 109 -12.33 -0.14 32.03
N ASP A 110 -12.90 0.47 30.98
CA ASP A 110 -13.36 1.86 31.01
C ASP A 110 -14.55 2.02 30.05
N ASP A 111 -15.77 2.02 30.61
CA ASP A 111 -17.02 2.06 29.83
C ASP A 111 -17.17 3.37 29.05
N VAL A 112 -16.58 4.48 29.53
CA VAL A 112 -16.64 5.77 28.83
C VAL A 112 -15.76 5.73 27.58
N LYS A 113 -14.51 5.28 27.74
CA LYS A 113 -13.59 5.10 26.60
C LYS A 113 -14.13 4.05 25.62
N CYS A 114 -14.70 2.95 26.11
CA CYS A 114 -15.32 1.94 25.25
C CYS A 114 -16.42 2.52 24.38
N LYS A 115 -17.34 3.33 24.95
CA LYS A 115 -18.39 3.99 24.18
C LYS A 115 -17.83 4.96 23.14
N GLN A 116 -16.80 5.75 23.50
CA GLN A 116 -16.15 6.68 22.57
C GLN A 116 -15.44 5.94 21.44
N LEU A 117 -14.71 4.89 21.75
CA LEU A 117 -14.03 4.03 20.77
C LEU A 117 -15.03 3.39 19.80
N THR A 118 -16.11 2.82 20.34
CA THR A 118 -17.17 2.18 19.55
C THR A 118 -17.84 3.17 18.59
N ALA A 119 -18.14 4.38 19.06
CA ALA A 119 -18.78 5.42 18.24
C ALA A 119 -17.87 5.91 17.09
N ASN A 120 -16.57 5.82 17.26
CA ASN A 120 -15.56 6.25 16.27
C ASN A 120 -14.87 5.07 15.57
N TRP A 121 -15.36 3.85 15.70
CA TRP A 121 -14.67 2.65 15.22
C TRP A 121 -14.40 2.65 13.73
N THR A 122 -15.29 3.22 12.93
CA THR A 122 -15.10 3.30 11.46
C THR A 122 -14.28 4.51 11.02
N ASN A 123 -13.84 5.36 11.94
CA ASN A 123 -13.00 6.52 11.64
C ASN A 123 -11.53 6.12 11.65
N SER A 124 -10.85 6.22 10.51
CA SER A 124 -9.45 5.84 10.37
C SER A 124 -8.51 6.58 11.34
N TYR A 125 -8.82 7.82 11.71
CA TYR A 125 -8.04 8.59 12.70
C TYR A 125 -8.03 7.94 14.10
N THR A 126 -9.01 7.10 14.43
CA THR A 126 -9.04 6.33 15.68
C THR A 126 -7.92 5.29 15.73
N HIS A 127 -7.56 4.72 14.59
CA HIS A 127 -6.66 3.57 14.49
C HIS A 127 -5.22 3.93 14.13
N ILE A 128 -4.99 4.97 13.32
CA ILE A 128 -3.66 5.29 12.78
C ILE A 128 -2.65 5.70 13.84
N SER A 129 -3.11 6.28 14.93
CA SER A 129 -2.28 6.68 16.08
C SER A 129 -2.01 5.55 17.07
N ASP A 130 -2.61 4.37 16.87
CA ASP A 130 -2.35 3.18 17.66
C ASP A 130 -1.21 2.36 17.05
N PRO A 131 -0.26 1.88 17.86
CA PRO A 131 0.89 1.13 17.36
C PRO A 131 0.53 -0.24 16.79
N THR A 132 -0.66 -0.79 17.04
CA THR A 132 -1.02 -2.18 16.76
C THR A 132 -2.22 -2.36 15.84
N GLU A 133 -3.13 -1.38 15.80
CA GLU A 133 -4.35 -1.47 14.98
C GLU A 133 -4.05 -1.44 13.49
N ILE A 134 -4.80 -2.24 12.72
CA ILE A 134 -4.84 -2.15 11.25
C ILE A 134 -6.28 -1.89 10.79
N LEU A 135 -6.43 -1.28 9.62
CA LEU A 135 -7.74 -0.88 9.09
C LEU A 135 -8.53 -2.02 8.42
N SER A 136 -7.96 -3.22 8.41
CA SER A 136 -8.61 -4.47 7.97
C SER A 136 -8.55 -5.52 9.09
N PRO A 137 -9.27 -5.32 10.22
CA PRO A 137 -9.13 -6.13 11.44
C PRO A 137 -9.46 -7.61 11.27
N VAL A 138 -10.19 -7.99 10.21
CA VAL A 138 -10.42 -9.39 9.82
C VAL A 138 -9.12 -10.18 9.66
N TYR A 139 -8.01 -9.49 9.36
CA TYR A 139 -6.69 -10.11 9.23
C TYR A 139 -5.90 -10.16 10.53
N GLN A 140 -6.39 -9.55 11.62
CA GLN A 140 -5.85 -9.75 12.98
C GLN A 140 -6.59 -10.86 13.74
N GLY A 141 -7.58 -11.53 13.13
CA GLY A 141 -8.35 -12.61 13.73
C GLY A 141 -9.50 -12.14 14.60
N LEU A 142 -9.83 -10.84 14.62
CA LEU A 142 -10.95 -10.24 15.38
C LEU A 142 -10.93 -10.62 16.88
N THR A 143 -9.75 -10.70 17.48
CA THR A 143 -9.55 -11.25 18.84
C THR A 143 -9.79 -10.25 19.96
N CYS A 144 -9.94 -8.95 19.64
CA CYS A 144 -10.26 -7.90 20.59
C CYS A 144 -10.90 -6.71 19.86
N GLN A 145 -12.22 -6.73 19.70
CA GLN A 145 -13.01 -5.68 19.05
C GLN A 145 -14.03 -5.13 20.05
N PRO A 146 -14.55 -3.89 19.88
CA PRO A 146 -15.69 -3.45 20.70
C PRO A 146 -16.84 -4.45 20.57
N PRO A 147 -17.42 -4.96 21.69
CA PRO A 147 -18.37 -6.10 21.65
C PRO A 147 -19.63 -5.86 20.84
N THR A 148 -20.04 -4.60 20.65
CA THR A 148 -21.19 -4.23 19.82
C THR A 148 -20.88 -4.17 18.33
N ILE A 149 -19.58 -4.09 17.95
CA ILE A 149 -19.11 -4.19 16.55
C ILE A 149 -18.89 -5.66 16.20
N TYR A 150 -18.11 -6.36 17.04
CA TYR A 150 -17.87 -7.79 16.91
C TYR A 150 -17.60 -8.39 18.30
N ASN A 151 -18.36 -9.40 18.69
CA ASN A 151 -18.16 -10.06 19.97
C ASN A 151 -17.02 -11.07 19.90
N SER A 152 -15.84 -10.66 20.30
CA SER A 152 -14.64 -11.51 20.37
C SER A 152 -14.66 -12.53 21.53
N GLY A 153 -15.67 -12.49 22.40
CA GLY A 153 -15.74 -13.29 23.63
C GLY A 153 -14.81 -12.74 24.71
N ASN A 154 -13.51 -12.89 24.51
CA ASN A 154 -12.43 -12.31 25.34
C ASN A 154 -11.54 -11.41 24.49
N CYS A 155 -10.82 -10.50 25.14
CA CYS A 155 -9.81 -9.70 24.47
C CYS A 155 -8.43 -10.38 24.59
N THR A 156 -7.87 -10.79 23.45
CA THR A 156 -6.52 -11.40 23.36
C THR A 156 -5.71 -10.72 22.26
N LEU A 157 -4.38 -10.92 22.26
CA LEU A 157 -3.54 -10.32 21.22
C LEU A 157 -3.82 -10.88 19.83
N GLY A 158 -4.06 -12.19 19.69
CA GLY A 158 -4.29 -12.76 18.36
C GLY A 158 -3.23 -12.33 17.34
N GLY A 159 -3.65 -11.77 16.21
CA GLY A 159 -2.78 -11.25 15.16
C GLY A 159 -2.10 -9.91 15.46
N TYR A 160 -2.31 -9.33 16.64
CA TYR A 160 -1.54 -8.16 17.11
C TYR A 160 -0.09 -8.56 17.44
N PRO A 161 0.90 -7.65 17.32
CA PRO A 161 2.28 -7.93 17.68
C PRO A 161 2.46 -8.12 19.19
N SER A 162 3.46 -8.93 19.61
CA SER A 162 3.83 -9.10 21.02
C SER A 162 4.57 -7.91 21.59
N TYR A 163 5.38 -7.24 20.76
CA TYR A 163 6.10 -6.01 21.07
C TYR A 163 6.09 -5.07 19.88
N VAL A 164 6.16 -3.77 20.16
CA VAL A 164 6.27 -2.72 19.14
C VAL A 164 7.45 -1.80 19.48
N ILE A 165 8.27 -1.50 18.49
CA ILE A 165 9.21 -0.38 18.56
C ILE A 165 8.55 0.83 17.89
N ASN A 166 8.26 1.87 18.69
CA ASN A 166 7.89 3.18 18.18
C ASN A 166 9.15 3.87 17.65
N ALA A 167 9.47 3.62 16.39
CA ALA A 167 10.70 4.08 15.78
C ALA A 167 10.71 5.61 15.61
N LYS A 168 11.64 6.27 16.30
CA LYS A 168 11.89 7.70 16.22
C LYS A 168 13.21 8.05 15.55
N THR A 169 14.09 7.04 15.39
CA THR A 169 15.42 7.18 14.80
C THR A 169 15.78 5.96 13.94
N VAL A 170 16.79 6.10 13.10
CA VAL A 170 17.36 4.96 12.35
C VAL A 170 17.94 3.92 13.31
N LEU A 171 18.54 4.35 14.43
CA LEU A 171 19.02 3.46 15.49
C LEU A 171 17.92 2.49 15.96
N ASP A 172 16.71 2.99 16.23
CA ASP A 172 15.60 2.14 16.70
C ASP A 172 15.25 1.05 15.69
N ILE A 173 15.26 1.40 14.40
CA ILE A 173 14.96 0.48 13.30
C ILE A 173 16.07 -0.57 13.18
N GLN A 174 17.34 -0.17 13.23
CA GLN A 174 18.49 -1.06 13.14
C GLN A 174 18.50 -2.06 14.30
N LEU A 175 18.29 -1.59 15.52
CA LEU A 175 18.20 -2.43 16.73
C LEU A 175 17.07 -3.47 16.60
N GLY A 176 15.89 -3.03 16.13
CA GLY A 176 14.74 -3.91 15.96
C GLY A 176 14.95 -4.97 14.88
N ILE A 177 15.51 -4.60 13.72
CA ILE A 177 15.85 -5.56 12.65
C ILE A 177 16.89 -6.58 13.14
N ASN A 178 17.99 -6.10 13.73
CA ASN A 178 19.08 -6.94 14.19
C ASN A 178 18.62 -7.91 15.28
N PHE A 179 17.87 -7.41 16.27
CA PHE A 179 17.29 -8.24 17.33
C PHE A 179 16.36 -9.32 16.76
N ALA A 180 15.39 -8.94 15.91
CA ALA A 180 14.45 -9.92 15.35
C ALA A 180 15.15 -10.98 14.50
N ARG A 181 16.15 -10.57 13.68
CA ARG A 181 16.94 -11.48 12.84
C ARG A 181 17.78 -12.44 13.69
N ASN A 182 18.52 -11.91 14.68
CA ASN A 182 19.48 -12.69 15.45
C ASN A 182 18.80 -13.68 16.41
N ASP A 183 17.63 -13.30 16.96
CA ASP A 183 16.85 -14.14 17.88
C ASP A 183 15.69 -14.90 17.21
N GLY A 184 15.58 -14.85 15.87
CA GLY A 184 14.58 -15.63 15.12
C GLY A 184 13.13 -15.21 15.37
N VAL A 185 12.88 -13.98 15.81
CA VAL A 185 11.54 -13.42 16.03
C VAL A 185 10.94 -12.99 14.70
N ARG A 186 9.63 -13.17 14.54
CA ARG A 186 8.89 -12.62 13.40
C ARG A 186 8.94 -11.09 13.44
N LEU A 187 9.34 -10.46 12.32
CA LEU A 187 9.36 -9.00 12.17
C LEU A 187 8.18 -8.54 11.33
N VAL A 188 7.51 -7.48 11.75
CA VAL A 188 6.42 -6.81 11.02
C VAL A 188 6.75 -5.33 10.90
N ILE A 189 6.42 -4.73 9.76
CA ILE A 189 6.58 -3.28 9.55
C ILE A 189 5.19 -2.66 9.45
N LYS A 190 4.88 -1.72 10.33
CA LYS A 190 3.63 -0.98 10.33
C LYS A 190 3.88 0.51 10.15
N ASN A 191 3.14 1.12 9.23
CA ASN A 191 3.00 2.58 9.14
C ASN A 191 1.62 2.98 9.71
N THR A 192 0.59 3.11 8.88
CA THR A 192 -0.80 3.41 9.28
C THR A 192 -1.70 2.17 9.30
N GLY A 193 -1.32 1.08 8.65
CA GLY A 193 -2.11 -0.17 8.62
C GLY A 193 -3.23 -0.19 7.60
N HIS A 194 -3.14 0.61 6.54
CA HIS A 194 -4.17 0.72 5.49
C HIS A 194 -4.23 -0.45 4.49
N ASP A 195 -3.28 -1.37 4.47
CA ASP A 195 -3.29 -2.47 3.50
C ASP A 195 -4.50 -3.41 3.64
N PHE A 196 -4.96 -3.96 2.51
CA PHE A 196 -6.15 -4.82 2.46
C PHE A 196 -5.86 -6.31 2.70
N ALA A 197 -4.63 -6.68 3.02
CA ALA A 197 -4.23 -8.08 3.15
C ALA A 197 -3.71 -8.47 4.55
N GLY A 198 -3.56 -7.51 5.47
CA GLY A 198 -3.04 -7.72 6.83
C GLY A 198 -1.52 -7.72 6.93
N LYS A 199 -0.82 -7.10 5.97
CA LYS A 199 0.66 -7.07 5.92
C LYS A 199 1.31 -6.38 7.11
N SER A 200 0.56 -5.49 7.80
CA SER A 200 1.03 -4.69 8.94
C SER A 200 0.70 -5.32 10.30
N ALA A 201 0.33 -6.61 10.34
CA ALA A 201 -0.02 -7.36 11.54
C ALA A 201 0.71 -8.70 11.61
N GLY A 202 0.77 -9.31 12.80
CA GLY A 202 1.36 -10.64 12.96
C GLY A 202 1.44 -11.10 14.39
N ALA A 203 0.81 -12.23 14.69
CA ALA A 203 0.91 -12.89 15.99
C ALA A 203 2.36 -13.24 16.31
N GLY A 204 2.76 -13.08 17.57
CA GLY A 204 4.10 -13.43 18.05
C GLY A 204 5.22 -12.60 17.40
N SER A 205 4.94 -11.39 16.94
CA SER A 205 5.92 -10.55 16.24
C SER A 205 6.48 -9.40 17.09
N LEU A 206 7.64 -8.90 16.65
CA LEU A 206 8.11 -7.54 16.92
C LEU A 206 7.68 -6.67 15.75
N SER A 207 6.93 -5.58 16.01
CA SER A 207 6.52 -4.61 15.01
C SER A 207 7.41 -3.38 15.04
N LEU A 208 7.90 -2.94 13.88
CA LEU A 208 8.53 -1.64 13.69
C LEU A 208 7.48 -0.64 13.22
N TRP A 209 7.11 0.29 14.09
CA TRP A 209 6.10 1.30 13.81
C TRP A 209 6.76 2.59 13.32
N THR A 210 6.70 2.83 12.01
CA THR A 210 7.37 3.95 11.33
C THR A 210 6.52 5.22 11.26
N HIS A 211 5.30 5.19 11.79
CA HIS A 211 4.32 6.28 11.73
C HIS A 211 4.84 7.63 12.23
N ASN A 212 5.76 7.62 13.18
CA ASN A 212 6.27 8.84 13.82
C ASN A 212 7.50 9.45 13.14
N LEU A 213 7.94 8.93 12.01
CA LEU A 213 8.94 9.57 11.15
C LEU A 213 8.25 10.64 10.29
N LYS A 214 8.11 11.88 10.81
CA LYS A 214 7.19 12.90 10.29
C LYS A 214 7.85 14.12 9.65
N ASP A 215 9.19 14.19 9.64
CA ASP A 215 9.89 15.35 9.08
C ASP A 215 9.57 15.55 7.60
N ILE A 216 9.37 16.80 7.18
CA ILE A 216 9.15 17.20 5.79
C ILE A 216 10.10 18.35 5.45
N THR A 217 10.74 18.28 4.30
CA THR A 217 11.59 19.35 3.76
C THR A 217 11.24 19.60 2.29
N PHE A 218 10.97 20.85 1.96
CA PHE A 218 10.79 21.32 0.60
C PHE A 218 12.13 21.82 0.02
N PHE A 219 12.36 21.51 -1.24
CA PHE A 219 13.47 22.02 -2.06
C PHE A 219 12.89 22.75 -3.26
N ASP A 220 13.10 24.06 -3.33
CA ASP A 220 12.70 24.88 -4.49
C ASP A 220 13.45 24.43 -5.77
N LYS A 221 14.71 24.06 -5.59
CA LYS A 221 15.55 23.48 -6.65
C LYS A 221 16.32 22.28 -6.12
N TYR A 222 15.83 21.10 -6.40
CA TYR A 222 16.53 19.83 -6.17
C TYR A 222 17.27 19.44 -7.45
N VAL A 223 18.50 18.99 -7.30
CA VAL A 223 19.33 18.48 -8.39
C VAL A 223 19.83 17.10 -8.00
N ASP A 224 19.60 16.11 -8.85
CA ASP A 224 20.13 14.77 -8.66
C ASP A 224 21.02 14.32 -9.82
N ASP A 225 21.71 13.22 -9.62
CA ASP A 225 22.62 12.64 -10.61
C ASP A 225 21.90 11.99 -11.81
N SER A 226 20.57 11.88 -11.79
CA SER A 226 19.76 11.42 -12.94
C SER A 226 19.50 12.52 -13.97
N GLY A 227 19.90 13.76 -13.65
CA GLY A 227 19.61 14.94 -14.45
C GLY A 227 18.31 15.65 -14.09
N TYR A 228 17.58 15.22 -13.05
CA TYR A 228 16.45 15.98 -12.58
C TYR A 228 16.88 17.30 -11.98
N THR A 229 16.22 18.37 -12.39
CA THR A 229 16.35 19.71 -11.80
C THR A 229 14.97 20.32 -11.68
N GLY A 230 14.51 20.55 -10.45
CA GLY A 230 13.19 21.11 -10.18
C GLY A 230 12.79 21.03 -8.72
N PRO A 231 11.57 21.46 -8.37
CA PRO A 231 11.08 21.39 -6.99
C PRO A 231 10.89 19.94 -6.55
N ALA A 232 11.20 19.66 -5.27
CA ALA A 232 11.06 18.34 -4.67
C ALA A 232 10.64 18.46 -3.20
N ILE A 233 10.06 17.39 -2.67
CA ILE A 233 9.77 17.23 -1.24
C ILE A 233 10.44 15.94 -0.76
N LYS A 234 11.25 16.04 0.30
CA LYS A 234 11.68 14.89 1.12
C LYS A 234 10.75 14.79 2.32
N ALA A 235 10.18 13.61 2.54
CA ALA A 235 9.30 13.37 3.68
C ALA A 235 9.59 12.03 4.34
N GLY A 236 9.46 11.99 5.66
CA GLY A 236 9.62 10.80 6.47
C GLY A 236 8.57 9.74 6.13
N ALA A 237 8.92 8.47 6.31
CA ALA A 237 8.06 7.34 5.93
C ALA A 237 6.68 7.34 6.61
N GLY A 238 6.55 7.96 7.79
CA GLY A 238 5.30 8.09 8.54
C GLY A 238 4.37 9.20 8.04
N VAL A 239 4.79 10.03 7.09
CA VAL A 239 3.99 11.14 6.57
C VAL A 239 2.78 10.61 5.81
N GLN A 240 1.61 11.16 6.13
CA GLN A 240 0.32 10.79 5.56
C GLN A 240 -0.12 11.77 4.47
N ALA A 241 -1.15 11.39 3.69
CA ALA A 241 -1.63 12.20 2.57
C ALA A 241 -2.01 13.62 3.00
N PHE A 242 -2.77 13.78 4.11
CA PHE A 242 -3.21 15.10 4.58
C PHE A 242 -2.03 15.99 5.01
N GLU A 243 -0.97 15.41 5.60
CA GLU A 243 0.23 16.13 6.02
C GLU A 243 1.05 16.57 4.79
N LEU A 244 1.23 15.64 3.83
CA LEU A 244 2.03 15.90 2.64
C LEU A 244 1.39 16.94 1.71
N TYR A 245 0.09 16.82 1.44
CA TYR A 245 -0.62 17.77 0.59
C TYR A 245 -0.68 19.17 1.19
N LYS A 246 -0.87 19.26 2.53
CA LYS A 246 -0.80 20.55 3.22
C LYS A 246 0.58 21.18 3.08
N ALA A 247 1.64 20.42 3.33
CA ALA A 247 3.01 20.91 3.20
C ALA A 247 3.34 21.33 1.74
N ALA A 248 2.89 20.57 0.75
CA ALA A 248 3.07 20.92 -0.67
C ALA A 248 2.34 22.23 -1.01
N SER A 249 1.08 22.36 -0.59
CA SER A 249 0.26 23.57 -0.82
C SER A 249 0.86 24.83 -0.19
N ASP A 250 1.46 24.71 1.01
CA ASP A 250 2.13 25.84 1.68
C ASP A 250 3.33 26.39 0.89
N HIS A 251 3.86 25.59 -0.04
CA HIS A 251 4.96 25.98 -0.94
C HIS A 251 4.48 26.22 -2.40
N GLY A 252 3.17 26.25 -2.65
CA GLY A 252 2.62 26.50 -3.98
C GLY A 252 2.92 25.39 -4.98
N VAL A 253 3.02 24.14 -4.51
CA VAL A 253 3.29 22.97 -5.33
C VAL A 253 2.30 21.85 -5.03
N VAL A 254 2.24 20.86 -5.93
CA VAL A 254 1.50 19.60 -5.76
C VAL A 254 2.44 18.42 -5.89
N VAL A 255 2.07 17.31 -5.27
CA VAL A 255 2.77 16.02 -5.33
C VAL A 255 1.81 14.90 -5.69
N VAL A 256 2.33 13.78 -6.20
CA VAL A 256 1.51 12.62 -6.53
C VAL A 256 1.38 11.74 -5.29
N ALA A 257 0.21 11.81 -4.63
CA ALA A 257 -0.14 10.99 -3.47
C ALA A 257 -1.62 10.55 -3.57
N GLY A 258 -2.09 9.71 -2.65
CA GLY A 258 -3.42 9.11 -2.67
C GLY A 258 -4.55 10.06 -2.30
N GLU A 259 -5.78 9.64 -2.58
CA GLU A 259 -7.00 10.36 -2.17
C GLU A 259 -7.33 10.15 -0.69
N GLY A 260 -7.02 8.98 -0.13
CA GLY A 260 -7.31 8.63 1.25
C GLY A 260 -6.49 9.46 2.24
N GLN A 261 -7.17 10.24 3.09
CA GLN A 261 -6.55 11.25 3.96
C GLN A 261 -5.46 10.66 4.86
N THR A 262 -5.71 9.50 5.47
CA THR A 262 -4.85 8.90 6.51
C THR A 262 -3.86 7.86 5.99
N VAL A 263 -3.78 7.65 4.68
CA VAL A 263 -2.81 6.74 4.06
C VAL A 263 -1.38 7.24 4.28
N GLY A 264 -0.49 6.36 4.75
CA GLY A 264 0.94 6.64 4.88
C GLY A 264 1.62 6.65 3.52
N VAL A 265 1.55 7.78 2.83
CA VAL A 265 1.90 7.89 1.41
C VAL A 265 3.39 7.76 1.12
N MET A 266 4.25 7.96 2.12
CA MET A 266 5.71 7.78 2.01
C MET A 266 6.18 6.39 2.52
N GLY A 267 5.24 5.53 2.91
CA GLY A 267 5.48 4.16 3.36
C GLY A 267 5.11 3.12 2.30
N GLY A 268 4.21 2.17 2.67
CA GLY A 268 3.80 1.07 1.79
C GLY A 268 3.08 1.50 0.51
N TYR A 269 2.37 2.62 0.54
CA TYR A 269 1.66 3.17 -0.63
C TYR A 269 2.62 3.41 -1.80
N ILE A 270 3.65 4.24 -1.62
CA ILE A 270 4.57 4.60 -2.70
C ILE A 270 5.44 3.41 -3.14
N GLN A 271 5.80 2.52 -2.21
CA GLN A 271 6.54 1.29 -2.51
C GLN A 271 5.70 0.28 -3.32
N GLY A 272 4.38 0.33 -3.23
CA GLY A 272 3.45 -0.50 -4.00
C GLY A 272 3.07 0.07 -5.39
N GLY A 273 3.53 1.27 -5.70
CA GLY A 273 3.17 2.01 -6.90
C GLY A 273 2.39 3.28 -6.60
N GLY A 274 1.26 3.19 -5.91
CA GLY A 274 0.44 4.30 -5.45
C GLY A 274 -0.30 5.03 -6.58
N HIS A 275 -1.62 4.89 -6.67
CA HIS A 275 -2.46 5.67 -7.59
C HIS A 275 -2.93 6.99 -6.93
N SER A 276 -3.29 7.96 -7.74
CA SER A 276 -3.53 9.35 -7.33
C SER A 276 -4.59 10.02 -8.20
N PRO A 277 -5.30 11.02 -7.70
CA PRO A 277 -6.09 11.94 -8.54
C PRO A 277 -5.27 12.63 -9.64
N LEU A 278 -3.94 12.64 -9.51
CA LEU A 278 -3.00 13.18 -10.50
C LEU A 278 -2.38 12.12 -11.42
N SER A 279 -2.75 10.84 -11.30
CA SER A 279 -2.10 9.77 -12.07
C SER A 279 -2.29 9.88 -13.58
N SER A 280 -3.40 10.42 -14.05
CA SER A 280 -3.62 10.70 -15.48
C SER A 280 -2.75 11.86 -16.02
N LEU A 281 -2.12 12.65 -15.12
CA LEU A 281 -1.18 13.72 -15.48
C LEU A 281 0.28 13.30 -15.30
N TYR A 282 0.61 12.69 -14.15
CA TYR A 282 1.98 12.51 -13.69
C TYR A 282 2.35 11.03 -13.41
N GLY A 283 1.53 10.06 -13.81
CA GLY A 283 1.80 8.63 -13.59
C GLY A 283 1.50 8.19 -12.15
N MET A 284 2.14 7.10 -11.76
CA MET A 284 2.03 6.56 -10.38
C MET A 284 2.93 7.35 -9.42
N ALA A 285 2.64 7.31 -8.12
CA ALA A 285 3.48 7.96 -7.11
C ALA A 285 4.94 7.45 -7.17
N ALA A 286 5.13 6.15 -7.37
CA ALA A 286 6.46 5.54 -7.53
C ALA A 286 7.25 6.06 -8.75
N ASP A 287 6.57 6.60 -9.78
CA ASP A 287 7.22 7.19 -10.96
C ASP A 287 7.89 8.53 -10.64
N ASN A 288 7.45 9.14 -9.56
CA ASN A 288 7.88 10.47 -9.12
C ASN A 288 8.97 10.44 -8.04
N VAL A 289 9.45 9.25 -7.67
CA VAL A 289 10.48 9.10 -6.63
C VAL A 289 11.86 9.39 -7.20
N LEU A 290 12.61 10.21 -6.47
CA LEU A 290 14.01 10.57 -6.74
C LEU A 290 14.99 9.79 -5.86
N GLY A 291 14.56 9.34 -4.65
CA GLY A 291 15.40 8.53 -3.77
C GLY A 291 14.68 8.08 -2.52
N PHE A 292 15.20 7.00 -1.92
CA PHE A 292 14.79 6.46 -0.64
C PHE A 292 15.98 6.42 0.31
N GLU A 293 15.73 6.70 1.59
CA GLU A 293 16.60 6.28 2.68
C GLU A 293 15.99 5.04 3.33
N ILE A 294 16.80 4.01 3.60
CA ILE A 294 16.31 2.68 3.97
C ILE A 294 17.28 1.94 4.88
N VAL A 295 16.74 1.13 5.81
CA VAL A 295 17.51 0.13 6.57
C VAL A 295 17.25 -1.25 5.98
N THR A 296 18.31 -1.95 5.57
CA THR A 296 18.26 -3.28 4.96
C THR A 296 18.12 -4.40 5.99
N ALA A 297 17.95 -5.65 5.52
CA ALA A 297 17.86 -6.82 6.41
C ALA A 297 19.16 -7.10 7.20
N THR A 298 20.30 -6.59 6.74
CA THR A 298 21.57 -6.67 7.47
C THR A 298 21.70 -5.66 8.60
N GLY A 299 20.73 -4.70 8.72
CA GLY A 299 20.79 -3.59 9.65
C GLY A 299 21.53 -2.35 9.09
N GLU A 300 22.01 -2.41 7.85
CA GLU A 300 22.72 -1.29 7.22
C GLU A 300 21.73 -0.20 6.79
N PHE A 301 22.01 1.06 7.16
CA PHE A 301 21.31 2.24 6.64
C PHE A 301 21.97 2.72 5.35
N THR A 302 21.18 2.90 4.30
CA THR A 302 21.70 3.25 2.97
C THR A 302 20.70 4.07 2.17
N THR A 303 21.21 4.73 1.12
CA THR A 303 20.42 5.45 0.11
C THR A 303 20.21 4.55 -1.12
N ALA A 304 18.99 4.52 -1.64
CA ALA A 304 18.66 3.92 -2.92
C ALA A 304 18.13 5.01 -3.87
N ASN A 305 18.86 5.27 -4.96
CA ASN A 305 18.51 6.27 -5.96
C ASN A 305 19.08 5.87 -7.35
N SER A 306 19.04 6.77 -8.32
CA SER A 306 19.51 6.53 -9.69
C SER A 306 21.00 6.18 -9.81
N THR A 307 21.83 6.46 -8.80
CA THR A 307 23.28 6.23 -8.81
C THR A 307 23.77 5.29 -7.72
N ASN A 308 22.99 5.11 -6.65
CA ASN A 308 23.32 4.26 -5.51
C ASN A 308 22.27 3.17 -5.33
N ASN A 309 22.70 1.90 -5.16
CA ASN A 309 21.80 0.75 -4.97
C ASN A 309 20.66 0.75 -6.00
N GLN A 310 21.01 0.86 -7.27
CA GLN A 310 20.07 1.07 -8.38
C GLN A 310 19.04 -0.05 -8.51
N ASP A 311 19.43 -1.29 -8.25
CA ASP A 311 18.54 -2.46 -8.25
C ASP A 311 17.53 -2.39 -7.10
N LEU A 312 17.97 -2.00 -5.91
CA LEU A 312 17.09 -1.74 -4.76
C LEU A 312 16.14 -0.56 -5.06
N PHE A 313 16.65 0.51 -5.65
CA PHE A 313 15.85 1.66 -6.08
C PHE A 313 14.76 1.27 -7.09
N TRP A 314 15.12 0.39 -8.04
CA TRP A 314 14.16 -0.16 -8.99
C TRP A 314 13.07 -0.97 -8.26
N ALA A 315 13.45 -1.85 -7.33
CA ALA A 315 12.55 -2.72 -6.59
C ALA A 315 11.62 -1.95 -5.65
N LEU A 316 12.12 -0.93 -4.94
CA LEU A 316 11.33 -0.10 -4.01
C LEU A 316 10.24 0.71 -4.72
N ARG A 317 10.37 0.95 -6.02
CA ARG A 317 9.37 1.66 -6.84
C ARG A 317 8.39 0.69 -7.48
N GLY A 318 7.57 -0.03 -6.67
CA GLY A 318 6.51 -0.91 -7.10
C GLY A 318 6.56 -2.34 -6.54
N GLY A 319 7.67 -2.74 -5.91
CA GLY A 319 7.84 -4.10 -5.39
C GLY A 319 7.09 -4.40 -4.09
N GLY A 320 6.52 -3.38 -3.45
CA GLY A 320 5.69 -3.51 -2.25
C GLY A 320 6.42 -3.17 -0.96
N GLY A 321 5.67 -2.53 -0.03
CA GLY A 321 6.17 -2.16 1.29
C GLY A 321 6.51 -3.36 2.16
N GLY A 322 7.48 -3.16 3.08
CA GLY A 322 7.86 -4.21 4.05
C GLY A 322 8.53 -5.43 3.44
N THR A 323 9.17 -5.31 2.27
CA THR A 323 9.72 -6.44 1.51
C THR A 323 11.23 -6.40 1.40
N PHE A 324 11.81 -5.25 1.08
CA PHE A 324 13.25 -5.09 0.78
C PHE A 324 14.02 -4.39 1.90
N GLY A 325 13.33 -3.81 2.87
CA GLY A 325 13.88 -3.06 3.98
C GLY A 325 12.84 -2.16 4.63
N VAL A 326 13.27 -1.38 5.61
CA VAL A 326 12.46 -0.37 6.30
C VAL A 326 12.83 1.00 5.78
N VAL A 327 11.95 1.59 4.96
CA VAL A 327 12.12 2.96 4.45
C VAL A 327 11.95 3.96 5.59
N THR A 328 12.87 4.92 5.68
CA THR A 328 12.85 5.99 6.70
C THR A 328 12.38 7.32 6.12
N SER A 329 12.73 7.60 4.86
CA SER A 329 12.23 8.78 4.13
C SER A 329 12.25 8.56 2.63
N VAL A 330 11.49 9.38 1.91
CA VAL A 330 11.39 9.37 0.46
C VAL A 330 11.50 10.80 -0.07
N THR A 331 12.26 10.99 -1.15
CA THR A 331 12.31 12.25 -1.91
C THR A 331 11.50 12.08 -3.19
N VAL A 332 10.54 12.98 -3.42
CA VAL A 332 9.64 12.95 -4.58
C VAL A 332 9.64 14.27 -5.34
N LYS A 333 9.38 14.20 -6.66
CA LYS A 333 9.14 15.38 -7.50
C LYS A 333 7.91 16.13 -7.02
N ALA A 334 7.98 17.45 -7.07
CA ALA A 334 6.84 18.35 -6.89
C ALA A 334 6.58 19.12 -8.19
N TYR A 335 5.33 19.53 -8.39
CA TYR A 335 4.86 20.20 -9.59
C TYR A 335 4.20 21.52 -9.21
N PRO A 336 4.13 22.50 -10.12
CA PRO A 336 3.44 23.75 -9.84
C PRO A 336 1.99 23.51 -9.41
N GLU A 337 1.51 24.33 -8.47
CA GLU A 337 0.11 24.34 -8.05
C GLU A 337 -0.82 24.60 -9.24
N MET A 338 -2.03 24.02 -9.21
CA MET A 338 -2.98 24.11 -10.29
C MET A 338 -4.42 24.22 -9.81
N PRO A 339 -5.29 24.94 -10.55
CA PRO A 339 -6.72 24.92 -10.27
C PRO A 339 -7.32 23.55 -10.60
N VAL A 340 -8.41 23.22 -9.92
CA VAL A 340 -9.15 21.96 -10.16
C VAL A 340 -10.63 22.25 -10.27
N THR A 341 -11.29 21.65 -11.26
CA THR A 341 -12.75 21.58 -11.28
C THR A 341 -13.20 20.19 -10.88
N ALA A 342 -14.08 20.11 -9.89
CA ALA A 342 -14.67 18.86 -9.44
C ALA A 342 -16.19 18.85 -9.68
N ALA A 343 -16.74 17.66 -9.98
CA ALA A 343 -18.18 17.47 -10.13
C ALA A 343 -18.64 16.24 -9.36
N SER A 344 -19.83 16.33 -8.75
CA SER A 344 -20.49 15.22 -8.07
C SER A 344 -21.96 15.13 -8.47
N TRP A 345 -22.47 13.90 -8.60
CA TRP A 345 -23.89 13.59 -8.82
C TRP A 345 -24.20 12.16 -8.42
N SER A 346 -25.46 11.88 -8.25
CA SER A 346 -25.93 10.52 -7.98
C SER A 346 -27.30 10.29 -8.60
N PHE A 347 -27.65 9.03 -8.81
CA PHE A 347 -28.99 8.56 -9.14
C PHE A 347 -29.17 7.13 -8.65
N ASP A 348 -30.41 6.72 -8.45
CA ASP A 348 -30.75 5.38 -7.95
C ASP A 348 -31.88 4.75 -8.77
N SER A 349 -32.05 3.42 -8.62
CA SER A 349 -33.07 2.67 -9.34
C SER A 349 -34.48 2.80 -8.78
N THR A 350 -34.66 3.33 -7.57
CA THR A 350 -35.92 3.33 -6.84
C THR A 350 -37.08 3.95 -7.63
N LYS A 351 -36.83 5.10 -8.27
CA LYS A 351 -37.84 5.83 -9.03
C LYS A 351 -37.78 5.60 -10.53
N ILE A 352 -36.64 5.19 -11.05
CA ILE A 352 -36.39 5.07 -12.48
C ILE A 352 -36.43 3.63 -13.00
N GLY A 353 -36.38 2.64 -12.12
CA GLY A 353 -36.28 1.23 -12.46
C GLY A 353 -34.86 0.79 -12.84
N LYS A 354 -34.56 -0.51 -12.65
CA LYS A 354 -33.19 -1.06 -12.83
C LYS A 354 -32.67 -0.96 -14.26
N ASP A 355 -33.50 -1.17 -15.27
CA ASP A 355 -33.04 -1.14 -16.67
C ASP A 355 -32.55 0.26 -17.04
N ARG A 356 -33.31 1.29 -16.67
CA ARG A 356 -32.97 2.69 -16.92
C ARG A 356 -31.76 3.12 -16.09
N PHE A 357 -31.66 2.65 -14.85
CA PHE A 357 -30.49 2.84 -14.00
C PHE A 357 -29.22 2.31 -14.69
N TRP A 358 -29.23 1.04 -15.13
CA TRP A 358 -28.07 0.44 -15.77
C TRP A 358 -27.73 1.09 -17.13
N ALA A 359 -28.72 1.57 -17.87
CA ALA A 359 -28.48 2.37 -19.07
C ALA A 359 -27.76 3.70 -18.72
N GLY A 360 -28.11 4.33 -17.61
CA GLY A 360 -27.43 5.54 -17.12
C GLY A 360 -25.97 5.28 -16.70
N VAL A 361 -25.72 4.20 -15.96
CA VAL A 361 -24.34 3.80 -15.60
C VAL A 361 -23.53 3.47 -16.85
N ARG A 362 -24.12 2.72 -17.81
CA ARG A 362 -23.46 2.40 -19.07
C ARG A 362 -23.09 3.65 -19.86
N ALA A 363 -23.95 4.64 -19.89
CA ALA A 363 -23.66 5.91 -20.54
C ALA A 363 -22.42 6.62 -19.96
N TYR A 364 -22.11 6.43 -18.65
CA TYR A 364 -20.87 6.94 -18.08
C TYR A 364 -19.64 6.11 -18.53
N VAL A 365 -19.76 4.79 -18.55
CA VAL A 365 -18.69 3.86 -19.01
C VAL A 365 -18.29 4.15 -20.46
N ASP A 366 -19.23 4.56 -21.32
CA ASP A 366 -18.97 4.91 -22.72
C ASP A 366 -18.02 6.10 -22.89
N HIS A 367 -17.86 6.95 -21.83
CA HIS A 367 -16.96 8.11 -21.82
C HIS A 367 -15.62 7.87 -21.11
N PHE A 368 -15.30 6.66 -20.65
CA PHE A 368 -14.07 6.37 -19.89
C PHE A 368 -12.81 6.76 -20.65
N ILE A 369 -12.74 6.46 -21.96
CA ILE A 369 -11.57 6.81 -22.79
C ILE A 369 -11.41 8.32 -22.95
N ASP A 370 -12.51 9.03 -23.20
CA ASP A 370 -12.49 10.48 -23.37
C ASP A 370 -12.07 11.18 -22.07
N ASN A 371 -12.59 10.73 -20.94
CA ASN A 371 -12.26 11.26 -19.63
C ASN A 371 -10.75 11.15 -19.36
N VAL A 372 -10.16 9.96 -19.44
CA VAL A 372 -8.73 9.78 -19.15
C VAL A 372 -7.83 10.40 -20.20
N SER A 373 -8.27 10.51 -21.45
CA SER A 373 -7.54 11.22 -22.52
C SER A 373 -7.41 12.70 -22.21
N ASN A 374 -8.38 13.26 -21.48
CA ASN A 374 -8.37 14.62 -20.96
C ASN A 374 -7.68 14.76 -19.59
N SER A 375 -6.96 13.71 -19.15
CA SER A 375 -6.21 13.71 -17.88
C SER A 375 -7.08 13.93 -16.64
N THR A 376 -8.34 13.48 -16.67
CA THR A 376 -9.22 13.49 -15.50
C THR A 376 -9.07 12.25 -14.64
N TYR A 377 -9.64 12.32 -13.47
CA TYR A 377 -9.79 11.22 -12.53
C TYR A 377 -11.24 11.14 -12.09
N SER A 378 -11.77 9.96 -11.91
CA SER A 378 -13.12 9.79 -11.37
C SER A 378 -13.09 8.78 -10.24
N TYR A 379 -13.72 9.11 -9.14
CA TYR A 379 -14.03 8.20 -8.05
C TYR A 379 -15.54 8.02 -8.02
N PHE A 380 -16.02 6.82 -8.25
CA PHE A 380 -17.44 6.51 -8.21
C PHE A 380 -17.73 5.16 -7.55
N THR A 381 -18.94 5.06 -7.02
CA THR A 381 -19.43 3.82 -6.42
C THR A 381 -20.72 3.37 -7.08
N ILE A 382 -20.93 2.04 -7.14
CA ILE A 382 -22.19 1.42 -7.48
C ILE A 382 -22.54 0.48 -6.32
N SER A 383 -23.55 0.85 -5.54
CA SER A 383 -23.85 0.18 -4.27
C SER A 383 -25.25 -0.42 -4.28
N PRO A 384 -25.41 -1.70 -3.93
CA PRO A 384 -26.74 -2.25 -3.62
C PRO A 384 -27.37 -1.54 -2.44
N ASN A 385 -28.67 -1.30 -2.50
CA ASN A 385 -29.48 -0.71 -1.43
C ASN A 385 -30.80 -1.47 -1.32
N GLY A 386 -30.84 -2.54 -0.57
CA GLY A 386 -31.96 -3.49 -0.54
C GLY A 386 -32.19 -4.09 -1.94
N ASN A 387 -33.38 -3.88 -2.49
CA ASN A 387 -33.71 -4.30 -3.85
C ASN A 387 -33.26 -3.30 -4.92
N ASP A 388 -32.81 -2.13 -4.54
CA ASP A 388 -32.39 -1.05 -5.43
C ASP A 388 -30.88 -0.96 -5.55
N VAL A 389 -30.40 -0.08 -6.44
CA VAL A 389 -28.99 0.19 -6.70
C VAL A 389 -28.79 1.69 -6.81
N THR A 390 -27.69 2.19 -6.25
CA THR A 390 -27.29 3.61 -6.28
C THR A 390 -25.97 3.76 -7.01
N PHE A 391 -25.89 4.69 -7.96
CA PHE A 391 -24.67 5.21 -8.53
C PHE A 391 -24.34 6.55 -7.87
N ARG A 392 -23.09 6.72 -7.46
CA ARG A 392 -22.57 7.99 -6.91
C ARG A 392 -21.23 8.30 -7.53
N MET A 393 -21.12 9.48 -8.16
CA MET A 393 -19.86 10.10 -8.56
C MET A 393 -19.41 11.06 -7.46
N GLN A 394 -18.19 10.82 -6.92
CA GLN A 394 -17.68 11.66 -5.82
C GLN A 394 -16.16 11.47 -5.63
N PRO A 395 -15.34 12.26 -6.36
CA PRO A 395 -15.70 13.22 -7.42
C PRO A 395 -15.36 12.72 -8.84
N PHE A 396 -15.91 13.37 -9.86
CA PHE A 396 -15.22 13.58 -11.11
C PHE A 396 -14.26 14.74 -10.91
N PHE A 397 -12.96 14.49 -11.04
CA PHE A 397 -11.88 15.40 -10.66
C PHE A 397 -11.06 15.77 -11.90
N ALA A 398 -11.05 17.05 -12.26
CA ALA A 398 -10.45 17.58 -13.48
C ALA A 398 -9.33 18.60 -13.18
N PRO A 399 -8.10 18.11 -12.89
CA PRO A 399 -6.95 18.96 -12.61
C PRO A 399 -6.61 19.84 -13.81
N ASN A 400 -6.21 21.08 -13.54
CA ASN A 400 -5.83 22.09 -14.52
C ASN A 400 -6.93 22.37 -15.59
N LYS A 401 -8.21 22.24 -15.19
CA LYS A 401 -9.35 22.52 -16.07
C LYS A 401 -10.25 23.59 -15.48
N THR A 402 -10.74 24.47 -16.37
CA THR A 402 -11.77 25.47 -16.02
C THR A 402 -13.13 24.79 -15.86
N LEU A 403 -14.05 25.49 -15.21
CA LEU A 403 -15.43 25.06 -15.04
C LEU A 403 -16.10 24.75 -16.40
N ASN A 404 -15.91 25.61 -17.40
CA ASN A 404 -16.44 25.39 -18.75
C ASN A 404 -15.86 24.16 -19.42
N THR A 405 -14.54 23.95 -19.30
CA THR A 405 -13.88 22.76 -19.88
C THR A 405 -14.38 21.46 -19.26
N ALA A 406 -14.50 21.41 -17.92
CA ALA A 406 -15.01 20.24 -17.23
C ALA A 406 -16.50 19.99 -17.52
N SER A 407 -17.32 21.05 -17.56
CA SER A 407 -18.72 20.96 -17.94
C SER A 407 -18.89 20.38 -19.35
N ASN A 408 -18.11 20.87 -20.32
CA ASN A 408 -18.17 20.38 -21.70
C ASN A 408 -17.78 18.90 -21.81
N LEU A 409 -16.85 18.41 -21.01
CA LEU A 409 -16.51 16.99 -20.95
C LEU A 409 -17.65 16.11 -20.42
N LEU A 410 -18.42 16.62 -19.46
CA LEU A 410 -19.52 15.88 -18.82
C LEU A 410 -20.85 16.03 -19.54
N GLN A 411 -21.01 17.06 -20.37
CA GLN A 411 -22.27 17.37 -21.06
C GLN A 411 -22.83 16.21 -21.91
N PRO A 412 -22.02 15.44 -22.68
CA PRO A 412 -22.53 14.30 -23.43
C PRO A 412 -23.19 13.23 -22.55
N HIS A 413 -22.56 12.92 -21.41
CA HIS A 413 -23.12 12.00 -20.43
C HIS A 413 -24.43 12.56 -19.83
N TRP A 414 -24.43 13.78 -19.33
CA TRP A 414 -25.62 14.40 -18.73
C TRP A 414 -26.79 14.53 -19.73
N THR A 415 -26.50 14.85 -21.01
CA THR A 415 -27.50 14.85 -22.07
C THR A 415 -28.11 13.45 -22.26
N THR A 416 -27.30 12.39 -22.18
CA THR A 416 -27.80 11.02 -22.27
C THR A 416 -28.66 10.66 -21.06
N LEU A 417 -28.29 11.06 -19.83
CA LEU A 417 -29.14 10.86 -18.64
C LEU A 417 -30.49 11.58 -18.79
N THR A 418 -30.49 12.80 -19.28
CA THR A 418 -31.73 13.55 -19.55
C THR A 418 -32.61 12.82 -20.56
N ARG A 419 -32.06 12.35 -21.68
CA ARG A 419 -32.78 11.56 -22.69
C ARG A 419 -33.35 10.24 -22.15
N LEU A 420 -32.68 9.64 -21.18
CA LEU A 420 -33.13 8.45 -20.47
C LEU A 420 -34.16 8.76 -19.37
N ASN A 421 -34.56 10.03 -19.18
CA ASN A 421 -35.38 10.49 -18.07
C ASN A 421 -34.82 10.08 -16.70
N ILE A 422 -33.51 10.22 -16.52
CA ILE A 422 -32.80 10.02 -15.25
C ILE A 422 -32.54 11.41 -14.65
N PRO A 423 -33.25 11.80 -13.58
CA PRO A 423 -33.02 13.10 -12.96
C PRO A 423 -31.70 13.08 -12.18
N ILE A 424 -30.86 14.09 -12.44
CA ILE A 424 -29.64 14.36 -11.67
C ILE A 424 -29.59 15.82 -11.27
N ASN A 425 -28.88 16.12 -10.19
CA ASN A 425 -28.56 17.48 -9.75
C ASN A 425 -27.03 17.60 -9.58
N PRO A 426 -26.29 17.81 -10.68
CA PRO A 426 -24.83 17.87 -10.60
C PRO A 426 -24.37 19.10 -9.84
N LYS A 427 -23.46 18.89 -8.87
CA LYS A 427 -22.69 19.98 -8.25
C LYS A 427 -21.37 20.09 -9.01
N LEU A 428 -21.08 21.27 -9.53
CA LEU A 428 -19.82 21.57 -10.23
C LEU A 428 -19.14 22.75 -9.54
N THR A 429 -17.92 22.55 -9.06
CA THR A 429 -17.16 23.53 -8.29
C THR A 429 -15.75 23.66 -8.83
N GLN A 430 -15.30 24.92 -9.04
CA GLN A 430 -13.90 25.21 -9.37
C GLN A 430 -13.15 25.69 -8.13
N TYR A 431 -12.04 25.03 -7.84
CA TYR A 431 -11.12 25.35 -6.76
C TYR A 431 -9.87 26.03 -7.31
N LYS A 432 -9.27 26.91 -6.50
CA LYS A 432 -8.06 27.64 -6.89
C LYS A 432 -6.81 26.78 -6.80
N SER A 433 -6.81 25.79 -5.90
CA SER A 433 -5.69 24.90 -5.66
C SER A 433 -6.13 23.43 -5.69
N PHE A 434 -5.17 22.53 -5.92
CA PHE A 434 -5.38 21.10 -5.79
C PHE A 434 -5.75 20.72 -4.35
N TYR A 435 -5.06 21.30 -3.36
CA TYR A 435 -5.30 20.99 -1.95
C TYR A 435 -6.73 21.33 -1.51
N ASP A 436 -7.25 22.51 -1.87
CA ASP A 436 -8.63 22.90 -1.56
C ASP A 436 -9.64 21.93 -2.17
N ALA A 437 -9.41 21.53 -3.43
CA ALA A 437 -10.28 20.58 -4.13
C ALA A 437 -10.23 19.20 -3.47
N TRP A 438 -9.03 18.70 -3.16
CA TRP A 438 -8.82 17.39 -2.52
C TRP A 438 -9.50 17.34 -1.15
N GLN A 439 -9.30 18.37 -0.32
CA GLN A 439 -9.88 18.42 1.02
C GLN A 439 -11.41 18.50 1.00
N ALA A 440 -11.99 19.19 0.01
CA ALA A 440 -13.44 19.39 -0.08
C ALA A 440 -14.19 18.20 -0.70
N GLU A 441 -13.58 17.49 -1.64
CA GLU A 441 -14.28 16.53 -2.50
C GLU A 441 -14.05 15.06 -2.13
N PHE A 442 -12.90 14.73 -1.49
CA PHE A 442 -12.64 13.36 -1.06
C PHE A 442 -13.08 13.16 0.39
N PRO A 443 -14.15 12.37 0.63
CA PRO A 443 -14.64 12.13 1.99
C PRO A 443 -13.67 11.23 2.77
N LEU A 444 -13.78 11.31 4.10
CA LEU A 444 -13.18 10.29 4.96
C LEU A 444 -13.98 9.00 4.81
N GLU A 445 -13.36 7.98 4.24
CA GLU A 445 -14.01 6.68 4.04
C GLU A 445 -14.13 5.89 5.34
N PRO A 446 -15.27 5.21 5.59
CA PRO A 446 -15.40 4.28 6.70
C PRO A 446 -14.38 3.13 6.56
N GLN A 447 -13.65 2.86 7.64
CA GLN A 447 -12.64 1.79 7.71
C GLN A 447 -13.00 0.76 8.80
N SER A 448 -12.14 -0.23 9.00
CA SER A 448 -12.24 -1.21 10.10
C SER A 448 -13.49 -2.10 10.05
N ASP A 449 -13.93 -2.46 8.83
CA ASP A 449 -15.00 -3.44 8.64
C ASP A 449 -14.55 -4.83 9.12
N VAL A 450 -15.37 -5.46 9.94
CA VAL A 450 -15.08 -6.76 10.60
C VAL A 450 -15.65 -7.97 9.84
N GLN A 451 -16.26 -7.77 8.66
CA GLN A 451 -17.01 -8.82 7.98
C GLN A 451 -16.89 -8.78 6.45
N THR A 452 -15.86 -8.11 5.93
CA THR A 452 -15.66 -7.99 4.47
C THR A 452 -14.25 -8.40 4.08
N ALA A 453 -14.13 -9.11 2.97
CA ALA A 453 -12.89 -9.26 2.21
C ALA A 453 -13.03 -8.50 0.89
N PHE A 454 -12.00 -7.75 0.55
CA PHE A 454 -11.93 -6.96 -0.68
C PHE A 454 -11.01 -7.61 -1.71
N GLY A 455 -11.25 -7.28 -2.97
CA GLY A 455 -10.39 -7.62 -4.09
C GLY A 455 -10.51 -6.57 -5.19
N SER A 456 -9.50 -6.44 -6.02
CA SER A 456 -9.46 -5.44 -7.09
C SER A 456 -8.99 -6.01 -8.40
N ARG A 457 -9.25 -5.26 -9.49
CA ARG A 457 -8.77 -5.58 -10.82
C ARG A 457 -8.53 -4.32 -11.64
N LEU A 458 -7.49 -4.38 -12.48
CA LEU A 458 -7.15 -3.36 -13.46
C LEU A 458 -7.80 -3.72 -14.80
N PHE A 459 -8.66 -2.87 -15.32
CA PHE A 459 -9.30 -3.07 -16.61
C PHE A 459 -8.54 -2.29 -17.68
N PRO A 460 -7.99 -2.97 -18.70
CA PRO A 460 -7.18 -2.32 -19.71
C PRO A 460 -8.03 -1.47 -20.67
N ARG A 461 -7.43 -0.44 -21.27
CA ARG A 461 -8.03 0.45 -22.25
C ARG A 461 -8.70 -0.31 -23.40
N SER A 462 -8.07 -1.38 -23.87
CA SER A 462 -8.60 -2.22 -24.96
C SER A 462 -10.00 -2.78 -24.70
N ASN A 463 -10.36 -3.00 -23.43
CA ASN A 463 -11.71 -3.42 -23.06
C ASN A 463 -12.78 -2.37 -23.35
N PHE A 464 -12.41 -1.11 -23.53
CA PHE A 464 -13.34 0.01 -23.72
C PHE A 464 -13.29 0.59 -25.13
N GLU A 465 -12.41 0.13 -26.02
CA GLU A 465 -12.27 0.61 -27.39
C GLU A 465 -13.37 0.10 -28.32
N SER A 466 -13.92 -1.09 -28.06
CA SER A 466 -15.01 -1.67 -28.82
C SER A 466 -16.30 -1.74 -28.02
N GLU A 467 -17.46 -1.75 -28.69
CA GLU A 467 -18.74 -1.95 -28.02
C GLU A 467 -18.84 -3.32 -27.33
N THR A 468 -18.33 -4.37 -27.97
CA THR A 468 -18.28 -5.72 -27.41
C THR A 468 -17.45 -5.75 -26.11
N GLY A 469 -16.25 -5.18 -26.12
CA GLY A 469 -15.39 -5.13 -24.94
C GLY A 469 -16.03 -4.34 -23.79
N ARG A 470 -16.66 -3.21 -24.09
CA ARG A 470 -17.42 -2.42 -23.09
C ARG A 470 -18.58 -3.23 -22.51
N ASN A 471 -19.34 -3.94 -23.35
CA ASN A 471 -20.46 -4.77 -22.91
C ASN A 471 -20.01 -5.89 -21.97
N ILE A 472 -18.92 -6.58 -22.30
CA ILE A 472 -18.36 -7.67 -21.49
C ILE A 472 -17.86 -7.12 -20.14
N SER A 473 -17.06 -6.06 -20.15
CA SER A 473 -16.52 -5.46 -18.92
C SER A 473 -17.60 -4.88 -18.02
N PHE A 474 -18.55 -4.14 -18.61
CA PHE A 474 -19.72 -3.61 -17.91
C PHE A 474 -20.61 -4.72 -17.33
N GLY A 475 -20.80 -5.81 -18.08
CA GLY A 475 -21.54 -7.00 -17.64
C GLY A 475 -20.94 -7.62 -16.38
N ALA A 476 -19.61 -7.77 -16.33
CA ALA A 476 -18.91 -8.32 -15.17
C ALA A 476 -19.07 -7.44 -13.90
N LEU A 477 -19.00 -6.11 -14.06
CA LEU A 477 -19.26 -5.18 -12.96
C LEU A 477 -20.73 -5.24 -12.48
N LYS A 478 -21.68 -5.22 -13.43
CA LYS A 478 -23.12 -5.33 -13.16
C LYS A 478 -23.47 -6.62 -12.43
N ASP A 479 -22.88 -7.76 -12.84
CA ASP A 479 -23.08 -9.06 -12.21
C ASP A 479 -22.65 -9.05 -10.73
N SER A 480 -21.54 -8.39 -10.42
CA SER A 480 -21.05 -8.26 -9.04
C SER A 480 -22.06 -7.49 -8.18
N VAL A 481 -22.59 -6.38 -8.69
CA VAL A 481 -23.62 -5.59 -7.97
C VAL A 481 -24.93 -6.38 -7.81
N ASN A 482 -25.35 -7.11 -8.84
CA ASN A 482 -26.52 -7.98 -8.78
C ASN A 482 -26.35 -9.13 -7.77
N ALA A 483 -25.10 -9.55 -7.50
CA ALA A 483 -24.75 -10.50 -6.45
C ALA A 483 -24.64 -9.85 -5.04
N GLY A 484 -25.05 -8.60 -4.90
CA GLY A 484 -25.06 -7.87 -3.63
C GLY A 484 -23.74 -7.23 -3.23
N GLN A 485 -22.79 -7.09 -4.18
CA GLN A 485 -21.46 -6.53 -3.91
C GLN A 485 -21.39 -5.05 -4.30
N ILE A 486 -20.64 -4.27 -3.53
CA ILE A 486 -20.31 -2.89 -3.88
C ILE A 486 -19.21 -2.85 -4.95
N ILE A 487 -19.28 -1.85 -5.84
CA ILE A 487 -18.17 -1.45 -6.70
C ILE A 487 -17.66 -0.10 -6.20
N ILE A 488 -16.36 -0.01 -5.98
CA ILE A 488 -15.58 1.22 -5.78
C ILE A 488 -14.64 1.31 -6.97
N ALA A 489 -14.68 2.39 -7.74
CA ALA A 489 -13.98 2.40 -9.01
C ALA A 489 -13.37 3.77 -9.34
N PHE A 490 -12.22 3.70 -9.99
CA PHE A 490 -11.38 4.84 -10.36
C PHE A 490 -11.12 4.81 -11.87
N ASN A 491 -11.73 5.76 -12.61
CA ASN A 491 -11.41 5.94 -14.02
C ASN A 491 -10.22 6.91 -14.13
N MET A 492 -9.05 6.35 -14.45
CA MET A 492 -7.77 7.06 -14.56
C MET A 492 -6.81 6.28 -15.48
N ALA A 493 -5.80 6.93 -16.03
CA ALA A 493 -4.83 6.32 -16.94
C ALA A 493 -3.38 6.68 -16.58
N PRO A 494 -2.71 5.92 -15.70
CA PRO A 494 -1.31 6.15 -15.33
C PRO A 494 -0.35 5.58 -16.39
N ALA A 495 -0.51 6.02 -17.63
CA ALA A 495 0.32 5.57 -18.75
C ALA A 495 1.81 5.88 -18.49
N LEU A 496 2.71 5.05 -18.99
CA LEU A 496 4.15 5.14 -18.74
C LEU A 496 4.72 6.52 -19.07
N ALA A 497 4.30 7.10 -20.21
CA ALA A 497 4.74 8.42 -20.64
C ALA A 497 4.33 9.56 -19.67
N ARG A 498 3.25 9.39 -18.91
CA ARG A 498 2.81 10.38 -17.92
C ARG A 498 3.77 10.49 -16.75
N GLY A 499 4.41 9.39 -16.37
CA GLY A 499 5.46 9.35 -15.34
C GLY A 499 6.88 9.68 -15.86
N GLY A 500 7.04 10.04 -17.15
CA GLY A 500 8.35 10.28 -17.76
C GLY A 500 9.09 9.01 -18.19
N ASN A 501 8.36 7.94 -18.50
CA ASN A 501 8.89 6.63 -18.92
C ASN A 501 9.86 5.99 -17.91
N PRO A 502 9.55 5.93 -16.60
CA PRO A 502 10.46 5.39 -15.61
C PRO A 502 10.65 3.87 -15.76
N ASP A 503 11.89 3.40 -15.62
CA ASP A 503 12.15 1.98 -15.35
C ASP A 503 12.01 1.72 -13.86
N ASN A 504 10.97 0.97 -13.47
CA ASN A 504 10.67 0.61 -12.08
C ASN A 504 9.85 -0.69 -12.01
N ALA A 505 9.58 -1.15 -10.78
CA ALA A 505 8.89 -2.41 -10.53
C ALA A 505 7.34 -2.30 -10.56
N VAL A 506 6.76 -1.12 -10.81
CA VAL A 506 5.30 -0.97 -10.92
C VAL A 506 4.73 -1.98 -11.91
N ASN A 507 3.65 -2.64 -11.52
CA ASN A 507 2.94 -3.62 -12.35
C ASN A 507 2.67 -3.07 -13.77
N PRO A 508 3.11 -3.75 -14.83
CA PRO A 508 2.87 -3.31 -16.21
C PRO A 508 1.39 -3.11 -16.55
N ALA A 509 0.49 -3.85 -15.90
CA ALA A 509 -0.96 -3.73 -16.11
C ALA A 509 -1.49 -2.32 -15.86
N TRP A 510 -0.90 -1.55 -14.93
CA TRP A 510 -1.24 -0.15 -14.70
C TRP A 510 -1.09 0.73 -15.95
N ARG A 511 -0.06 0.44 -16.77
CA ARG A 511 0.31 1.30 -17.92
C ARG A 511 -0.73 1.31 -19.03
N ASN A 512 -1.50 0.23 -19.12
CA ASN A 512 -2.57 0.06 -20.10
C ASN A 512 -3.97 0.19 -19.47
N SER A 513 -4.07 0.28 -18.14
CA SER A 513 -5.35 0.37 -17.44
C SER A 513 -5.97 1.76 -17.57
N ILE A 514 -7.30 1.80 -17.71
CA ILE A 514 -8.09 3.03 -17.59
C ILE A 514 -9.19 2.93 -16.53
N LEU A 515 -9.32 1.77 -15.89
CA LEU A 515 -10.22 1.57 -14.77
C LEU A 515 -9.54 0.67 -13.74
N HIS A 516 -9.41 1.17 -12.52
CA HIS A 516 -9.13 0.37 -11.34
C HIS A 516 -10.44 0.19 -10.59
N ALA A 517 -10.86 -1.05 -10.39
CA ALA A 517 -12.11 -1.36 -9.72
C ALA A 517 -11.87 -2.28 -8.51
N ILE A 518 -12.51 -1.99 -7.40
CA ILE A 518 -12.51 -2.75 -6.15
C ILE A 518 -13.93 -3.26 -5.93
N THR A 519 -14.04 -4.47 -5.41
CA THR A 519 -15.30 -5.03 -4.91
C THR A 519 -15.05 -5.82 -3.64
N GLY A 520 -16.11 -6.15 -2.89
CA GLY A 520 -15.97 -6.87 -1.63
C GLY A 520 -17.09 -7.88 -1.41
N ARG A 521 -16.76 -8.94 -0.69
CA ARG A 521 -17.71 -9.95 -0.21
C ARG A 521 -17.91 -9.80 1.30
N ARG A 522 -19.14 -9.54 1.70
CA ARG A 522 -19.55 -9.55 3.13
C ARG A 522 -20.08 -10.91 3.53
N TRP A 523 -19.94 -11.20 4.81
CA TRP A 523 -20.58 -12.33 5.51
C TRP A 523 -21.29 -11.84 6.77
N ASP A 524 -22.14 -12.68 7.36
CA ASP A 524 -22.76 -12.35 8.66
C ASP A 524 -21.68 -12.43 9.75
N VAL A 525 -21.69 -11.49 10.69
CA VAL A 525 -20.75 -11.45 11.84
C VAL A 525 -20.81 -12.70 12.72
N LYS A 526 -21.90 -13.47 12.64
CA LYS A 526 -22.11 -14.73 13.38
C LYS A 526 -21.72 -15.96 12.56
N SER A 527 -21.24 -15.79 11.33
CA SER A 527 -20.84 -16.90 10.47
C SER A 527 -19.73 -17.72 11.11
N SER A 528 -19.77 -19.04 10.94
CA SER A 528 -18.66 -19.91 11.35
C SER A 528 -17.40 -19.67 10.51
N ALA A 529 -16.24 -20.06 11.01
CA ALA A 529 -14.98 -19.98 10.25
C ALA A 529 -15.08 -20.70 8.90
N ASN A 530 -15.77 -21.85 8.85
CA ASN A 530 -15.99 -22.61 7.61
C ASN A 530 -16.85 -21.82 6.61
N ASP A 531 -17.91 -21.15 7.08
CA ASP A 531 -18.78 -20.34 6.22
C ASP A 531 -18.05 -19.09 5.70
N ILE A 532 -17.24 -18.45 6.54
CA ILE A 532 -16.40 -17.31 6.14
C ILE A 532 -15.40 -17.77 5.08
N LEU A 533 -14.72 -18.88 5.30
CA LEU A 533 -13.75 -19.44 4.34
C LEU A 533 -14.42 -19.81 3.01
N ALA A 534 -15.63 -20.41 3.06
CA ALA A 534 -16.42 -20.73 1.87
C ALA A 534 -16.85 -19.46 1.13
N ALA A 535 -17.29 -18.41 1.84
CA ALA A 535 -17.66 -17.12 1.25
C ALA A 535 -16.45 -16.45 0.57
N ARG A 536 -15.27 -16.46 1.20
CA ARG A 536 -14.02 -15.91 0.63
C ARG A 536 -13.57 -16.70 -0.60
N LYS A 537 -13.56 -18.03 -0.56
CA LYS A 537 -13.24 -18.87 -1.73
C LYS A 537 -14.23 -18.65 -2.87
N SER A 538 -15.53 -18.55 -2.57
CA SER A 538 -16.56 -18.24 -3.57
C SER A 538 -16.36 -16.85 -4.19
N PHE A 539 -15.92 -15.88 -3.44
CA PHE A 539 -15.57 -14.55 -3.94
C PHE A 539 -14.37 -14.61 -4.89
N THR A 540 -13.26 -15.19 -4.43
CA THR A 540 -12.03 -15.33 -5.22
C THR A 540 -12.25 -16.12 -6.52
N ASN A 541 -12.90 -17.28 -6.43
CA ASN A 541 -13.06 -18.21 -7.56
C ASN A 541 -14.34 -17.94 -8.39
N GLY A 542 -15.22 -17.09 -7.92
CA GLY A 542 -16.45 -16.68 -8.62
C GLY A 542 -16.38 -15.26 -9.15
N THR A 543 -16.62 -14.26 -8.29
CA THR A 543 -16.66 -12.85 -8.70
C THR A 543 -15.32 -12.38 -9.28
N MET A 544 -14.23 -12.61 -8.55
CA MET A 544 -12.90 -12.17 -9.02
C MET A 544 -12.44 -12.99 -10.21
N GLN A 545 -12.87 -14.26 -10.35
CA GLN A 545 -12.58 -15.05 -11.56
C GLN A 545 -13.25 -14.44 -12.78
N LYS A 546 -14.51 -14.05 -12.72
CA LYS A 546 -15.18 -13.35 -13.84
C LYS A 546 -14.41 -12.07 -14.26
N TRP A 547 -13.88 -11.33 -13.29
CA TRP A 547 -13.09 -10.12 -13.60
C TRP A 547 -11.75 -10.48 -14.26
N ARG A 548 -11.10 -11.57 -13.83
CA ARG A 548 -9.89 -12.09 -14.49
C ARG A 548 -10.18 -12.55 -15.93
N ASP A 549 -11.29 -13.25 -16.14
CA ASP A 549 -11.68 -13.78 -17.46
C ASP A 549 -11.93 -12.66 -18.48
N VAL A 550 -12.49 -11.53 -18.06
CA VAL A 550 -12.72 -10.37 -18.94
C VAL A 550 -11.51 -9.45 -19.08
N THR A 551 -10.43 -9.69 -18.33
CA THR A 551 -9.18 -8.89 -18.36
C THR A 551 -7.96 -9.80 -18.45
N PRO A 552 -7.87 -10.70 -19.45
CA PRO A 552 -6.76 -11.63 -19.56
C PRO A 552 -5.42 -10.89 -19.69
N GLY A 553 -4.39 -11.39 -18.99
CA GLY A 553 -3.04 -10.77 -18.98
C GLY A 553 -2.92 -9.48 -18.19
N SER A 554 -4.00 -8.96 -17.61
CA SER A 554 -3.99 -7.80 -16.72
C SER A 554 -3.56 -8.16 -15.28
N GLY A 555 -3.80 -7.29 -14.33
CA GLY A 555 -3.37 -7.46 -12.94
C GLY A 555 -4.28 -6.82 -11.91
N SER A 556 -3.82 -6.84 -10.67
CA SER A 556 -4.45 -6.18 -9.52
C SER A 556 -3.46 -5.22 -8.84
N TYR A 557 -3.97 -4.28 -8.07
CA TYR A 557 -3.13 -3.42 -7.23
C TYR A 557 -2.82 -4.14 -5.92
N LEU A 558 -1.54 -4.40 -5.66
CA LEU A 558 -1.08 -5.25 -4.56
C LEU A 558 -1.49 -4.79 -3.15
N ASN A 559 -1.76 -3.48 -2.95
CA ASN A 559 -2.19 -2.95 -1.66
C ASN A 559 -3.71 -3.04 -1.43
N GLU A 560 -4.49 -3.28 -2.50
CA GLU A 560 -5.96 -3.32 -2.49
C GLU A 560 -6.50 -4.62 -3.12
N ALA A 561 -5.71 -5.68 -3.07
CA ALA A 561 -6.01 -6.94 -3.71
C ALA A 561 -6.69 -7.95 -2.78
N ASP A 562 -7.31 -8.97 -3.38
CA ASP A 562 -7.73 -10.15 -2.65
C ASP A 562 -6.52 -10.88 -2.06
N ARG A 563 -6.53 -11.11 -0.75
CA ARG A 563 -5.48 -11.90 -0.07
C ARG A 563 -5.36 -13.33 -0.64
N LEU A 564 -6.43 -13.87 -1.21
CA LEU A 564 -6.48 -15.19 -1.84
C LEU A 564 -6.27 -15.13 -3.36
N GLU A 565 -5.78 -14.02 -3.92
CA GLU A 565 -5.56 -13.87 -5.37
C GLU A 565 -4.70 -15.03 -5.92
N PRO A 566 -5.24 -15.87 -6.83
CA PRO A 566 -4.45 -16.92 -7.46
C PRO A 566 -3.40 -16.30 -8.40
N ASN A 567 -2.23 -16.95 -8.51
CA ASN A 567 -1.11 -16.44 -9.31
C ASN A 567 -0.77 -14.97 -8.99
N TRP A 568 -0.81 -14.61 -7.69
CA TRP A 568 -0.60 -13.25 -7.20
C TRP A 568 0.74 -12.65 -7.70
N GLN A 569 1.77 -13.44 -7.92
CA GLN A 569 3.04 -12.99 -8.50
C GLN A 569 2.83 -12.31 -9.85
N GLN A 570 2.08 -12.98 -10.74
CA GLN A 570 1.73 -12.43 -12.05
C GLN A 570 0.72 -11.28 -11.92
N SER A 571 -0.30 -11.43 -11.07
CA SER A 571 -1.34 -10.41 -10.89
C SER A 571 -0.78 -9.08 -10.37
N PHE A 572 0.26 -9.10 -9.52
CA PHE A 572 0.80 -7.89 -8.88
C PHE A 572 2.01 -7.29 -9.60
N TRP A 573 2.79 -8.09 -10.34
CA TRP A 573 4.02 -7.62 -10.98
C TRP A 573 4.22 -8.05 -12.43
N GLY A 574 3.32 -8.90 -12.96
CA GLY A 574 3.47 -9.42 -14.33
C GLY A 574 4.82 -10.11 -14.52
N ASN A 575 5.50 -9.78 -15.60
CA ASN A 575 6.82 -10.31 -15.93
C ASN A 575 7.98 -9.78 -15.07
N LYS A 576 7.73 -8.86 -14.14
CA LYS A 576 8.78 -8.26 -13.28
C LYS A 576 9.09 -9.08 -12.02
N TYR A 577 8.24 -10.07 -11.69
CA TYR A 577 8.38 -10.83 -10.44
C TYR A 577 9.72 -11.53 -10.30
N ALA A 578 10.22 -12.17 -11.34
CA ALA A 578 11.49 -12.90 -11.29
C ALA A 578 12.69 -11.99 -10.96
N LYS A 579 12.73 -10.78 -11.55
CA LYS A 579 13.75 -9.76 -11.23
C LYS A 579 13.62 -9.29 -9.78
N LEU A 580 12.40 -9.02 -9.32
CA LEU A 580 12.14 -8.65 -7.93
C LEU A 580 12.60 -9.72 -6.95
N LEU A 581 12.31 -10.99 -7.24
CA LEU A 581 12.74 -12.12 -6.39
C LEU A 581 14.26 -12.24 -6.33
N GLY A 582 14.96 -12.02 -7.44
CA GLY A 582 16.43 -11.97 -7.47
C GLY A 582 16.99 -10.87 -6.56
N ILE A 583 16.43 -9.67 -6.64
CA ILE A 583 16.83 -8.54 -5.78
C ILE A 583 16.48 -8.85 -4.30
N LYS A 584 15.30 -9.39 -4.03
CA LYS A 584 14.91 -9.80 -2.66
C LYS A 584 15.94 -10.75 -2.04
N ARG A 585 16.37 -11.76 -2.76
CA ARG A 585 17.36 -12.73 -2.29
C ARG A 585 18.74 -12.13 -2.04
N ASN A 586 19.11 -11.08 -2.78
CA ASN A 586 20.36 -10.37 -2.57
C ASN A 586 20.35 -9.50 -1.30
N TYR A 587 19.23 -8.84 -1.01
CA TYR A 587 19.11 -7.92 0.12
C TYR A 587 18.56 -8.57 1.39
N ASP A 588 17.80 -9.65 1.27
CA ASP A 588 17.20 -10.37 2.39
C ASP A 588 17.12 -11.88 2.14
N PRO A 589 18.27 -12.57 2.08
CA PRO A 589 18.33 -14.01 1.81
C PRO A 589 17.71 -14.87 2.93
N LYS A 590 17.47 -14.30 4.12
CA LYS A 590 16.93 -15.00 5.30
C LYS A 590 15.45 -14.75 5.53
N ASP A 591 14.78 -14.03 4.62
CA ASP A 591 13.37 -13.65 4.75
C ASP A 591 13.07 -12.98 6.11
N VAL A 592 13.92 -12.04 6.53
CA VAL A 592 13.69 -11.21 7.72
C VAL A 592 12.43 -10.39 7.53
N PHE A 593 12.24 -9.84 6.31
CA PHE A 593 11.06 -9.13 5.91
C PHE A 593 10.10 -10.08 5.18
N TRP A 594 9.05 -10.47 5.85
CA TRP A 594 8.00 -11.29 5.28
C TRP A 594 6.64 -10.62 5.47
N ALA A 595 5.85 -10.59 4.43
CA ALA A 595 4.43 -10.25 4.48
C ALA A 595 3.68 -11.13 3.48
N VAL A 596 2.39 -11.37 3.74
CA VAL A 596 1.56 -12.19 2.84
C VAL A 596 1.56 -11.62 1.43
N ASN A 597 1.70 -12.47 0.42
CA ASN A 597 1.73 -12.11 -1.00
C ASN A 597 2.76 -11.01 -1.33
N ALA A 598 3.82 -10.87 -0.54
CA ALA A 598 4.98 -10.05 -0.88
C ALA A 598 5.98 -10.86 -1.71
N VAL A 599 6.93 -10.19 -2.36
CA VAL A 599 7.96 -10.86 -3.16
C VAL A 599 8.78 -11.81 -2.28
N GLY A 600 8.83 -13.09 -2.67
CA GLY A 600 9.54 -14.16 -1.93
C GLY A 600 8.74 -14.76 -0.78
N SER A 601 7.47 -14.38 -0.59
CA SER A 601 6.67 -14.86 0.53
C SER A 601 6.20 -16.31 0.40
N GLU A 602 6.31 -16.94 -0.76
CA GLU A 602 5.84 -18.29 -1.05
C GLU A 602 6.54 -19.41 -0.25
N GLY A 603 7.71 -19.10 0.31
CA GLY A 603 8.45 -20.04 1.18
C GLY A 603 7.89 -20.16 2.60
N TRP A 604 6.96 -19.29 2.99
CA TRP A 604 6.42 -19.21 4.34
C TRP A 604 4.90 -19.10 4.33
N THR A 605 4.25 -19.53 5.41
CA THR A 605 2.80 -19.42 5.61
C THR A 605 2.48 -19.13 7.07
N VAL A 606 1.36 -18.48 7.33
CA VAL A 606 0.80 -18.35 8.67
C VAL A 606 -0.09 -19.55 8.95
N GLU A 607 0.29 -20.37 9.94
CA GLU A 607 -0.56 -21.42 10.49
C GLU A 607 -1.53 -20.77 11.49
N SER A 608 -2.67 -20.25 10.97
CA SER A 608 -3.61 -19.49 11.78
C SER A 608 -4.36 -20.38 12.77
N PHE A 609 -4.63 -19.86 13.98
CA PHE A 609 -5.27 -20.62 15.06
C PHE A 609 -6.77 -20.84 14.85
N ASP A 610 -7.42 -20.03 14.01
CA ASP A 610 -8.84 -20.10 13.69
C ASP A 610 -9.15 -20.74 12.32
N GLY A 611 -8.11 -21.18 11.59
CA GLY A 611 -8.22 -21.78 10.26
C GLY A 611 -8.60 -20.77 9.16
N LEU A 612 -8.67 -19.47 9.46
CA LEU A 612 -8.94 -18.43 8.49
C LEU A 612 -7.62 -17.87 7.90
N PRO A 613 -7.61 -17.39 6.65
CA PRO A 613 -6.44 -16.78 6.05
C PRO A 613 -6.23 -15.36 6.65
N ASN A 614 -5.58 -15.29 7.81
CA ASN A 614 -5.25 -14.09 8.55
C ASN A 614 -3.86 -14.20 9.21
N GLU A 615 -3.48 -13.23 10.03
CA GLU A 615 -2.18 -13.13 10.70
C GLU A 615 -2.20 -13.68 12.15
N ASN A 616 -3.33 -14.27 12.58
CA ASN A 616 -3.51 -14.84 13.92
C ASN A 616 -2.93 -16.25 13.98
N GLY A 617 -1.62 -16.39 13.91
CA GLY A 617 -0.95 -17.69 13.96
C GLY A 617 0.56 -17.62 13.81
N ARG A 618 1.20 -18.79 13.85
CA ARG A 618 2.64 -18.93 13.73
C ARG A 618 3.09 -18.77 12.27
N LEU A 619 4.17 -18.04 12.05
CA LEU A 619 4.81 -17.95 10.73
C LEU A 619 5.77 -19.12 10.55
N CYS A 620 5.44 -20.04 9.65
CA CYS A 620 6.17 -21.28 9.42
C CYS A 620 6.59 -21.45 7.96
N MET A 621 7.70 -22.18 7.73
CA MET A 621 8.13 -22.56 6.40
C MET A 621 7.14 -23.55 5.77
N VAL A 622 6.86 -23.39 4.49
CA VAL A 622 6.03 -24.34 3.73
C VAL A 622 6.79 -25.65 3.56
N ASN A 623 6.17 -26.80 3.91
CA ASN A 623 6.76 -28.12 3.72
C ASN A 623 6.95 -28.43 2.23
N GLU A 624 8.14 -28.83 1.80
CA GLU A 624 8.45 -29.19 0.40
C GLU A 624 7.54 -30.31 -0.16
N THR A 625 7.00 -31.19 0.69
CA THR A 625 6.07 -32.26 0.30
C THR A 625 4.74 -31.73 -0.27
N ILE A 626 4.29 -30.54 0.12
CA ILE A 626 3.05 -29.92 -0.37
C ILE A 626 3.33 -29.15 -1.68
N SER A 627 4.52 -28.58 -1.82
CA SER A 627 4.94 -27.82 -3.01
C SER A 627 5.03 -28.70 -4.27
N THR A 628 5.48 -29.96 -4.16
CA THR A 628 5.60 -30.88 -5.30
C THR A 628 4.26 -31.35 -5.83
N THR A 629 3.24 -31.45 -4.98
CA THR A 629 1.88 -31.84 -5.41
C THR A 629 1.19 -30.68 -6.16
N THR A 630 1.36 -29.44 -5.69
CA THR A 630 0.81 -28.23 -6.35
C THR A 630 1.53 -27.95 -7.68
N SER A 631 2.84 -28.16 -7.76
CA SER A 631 3.62 -28.00 -9.00
C SER A 631 3.32 -29.11 -10.02
N ARG A 632 3.03 -30.35 -9.59
CA ARG A 632 2.61 -31.43 -10.49
C ARG A 632 1.19 -31.26 -11.01
N MET A 633 0.26 -30.70 -10.22
CA MET A 633 -1.07 -30.36 -10.73
C MET A 633 -1.03 -29.21 -11.73
N ARG A 634 -0.14 -28.22 -11.56
CA ARG A 634 0.04 -27.12 -12.53
C ARG A 634 0.69 -27.58 -13.85
N ALA A 635 1.57 -28.56 -13.85
CA ALA A 635 2.21 -29.12 -15.05
C ALA A 635 1.27 -30.00 -15.89
N MET A 636 0.11 -30.41 -15.36
CA MET A 636 -0.90 -31.21 -16.09
C MET A 636 -2.02 -30.35 -16.72
N GLU A 637 -2.05 -29.04 -16.50
CA GLU A 637 -3.08 -28.12 -17.00
C GLU A 637 -2.60 -27.16 -18.12
N GLU A 638 -1.40 -27.34 -18.68
CA GLU A 638 -1.02 -26.58 -19.88
C GLU A 638 -1.73 -27.17 -21.14
N PRO A 639 -2.57 -26.37 -21.82
CA PRO A 639 -3.20 -26.84 -23.07
C PRO A 639 -2.14 -26.96 -24.17
N THR A 640 -2.09 -28.11 -24.80
CA THR A 640 -1.27 -28.37 -25.98
C THR A 640 -1.62 -27.36 -27.08
N PRO A 641 -0.67 -26.71 -27.75
CA PRO A 641 -0.97 -25.78 -28.84
C PRO A 641 -1.55 -26.54 -30.01
N VAL A 642 -2.77 -26.21 -30.41
CA VAL A 642 -3.40 -26.68 -31.63
C VAL A 642 -2.72 -25.98 -32.82
N MET A 643 -1.96 -26.74 -33.60
CA MET A 643 -1.52 -26.28 -34.91
C MET A 643 -2.73 -26.13 -35.82
N VAL A 644 -2.97 -24.92 -36.30
CA VAL A 644 -3.90 -24.69 -37.43
C VAL A 644 -3.08 -24.85 -38.72
N VAL A 645 -3.48 -25.83 -39.53
CA VAL A 645 -3.04 -25.99 -40.91
C VAL A 645 -3.83 -25.04 -41.80
#